data_8c8cbdb934e854f16579f87affd11fea
#
_entry.id   8c8cbdb934e854f16579f87affd11fea
#
_cell.length_a   1.000
_cell.length_b   1.000
_cell.length_c   1.000
_cell.angle_alpha   90.00
_cell.angle_beta   90.00
_cell.angle_gamma   90.00
#
_symmetry.space_group_name_H-M   'P 1'
#
loop_
_entity.id
_entity.type
_entity.pdbx_description
1 polymer ?
#
loop_
_entity_poly.entity_id
_entity_poly.type
_entity_poly.pdbx_seq_one_letter_code
_entity_poly.pdbx_strand_id
1 'polypeptide(L)'
;MSYYTKKKKGSNWYKRPVMLLLYRLAAILLLFSFCRWMLYLLNTSFFPNLHLFESLRLYGCGLRFDLIVLAYLNIPVILYYTLTFSWISNRKPQLIIDIYYVFVNSVAITLNLVDSIYFRFIGKRMTSELFQFFGDKDENVSGIIGQLAIDYWYMVLFGILAILLIIVIAKITRIKKDENQSKKSRIIWQCVSLLIMAPLTVLGCRGGTQKKPLKMIDALQYTEPHHVPIVLNTPFTIAKGGKSHTLQELHLVENPTFEPIIGINTPTRFIMPDNANDSIPDNVVLIILESFGQEMIGYYNPAHSNHLTPFLDSLLQQSLTFDGRANGRRSIESLPSILSGLPSMMEVDFPTSSYFGNDLHGFGDNLKAHGYQTSIFHGGNNGTMNFDVFSQHVGFEHYYGRTEYDNDADYDNKWGIFDGPFLQYFANNLDTVSQPFAAIAYTLSSHHPFTLPTGFVLPSDTYNWSSFEKTVYYTDCALRDFFKTAATKAWFGHTLFVITADHANTEHYDDAFNSVWGMYAVPIAFYYPGKIAPNRTNEMAQQTDIGASILSALNVTDTIFSFGRNLFDTLQQPAWITFINQTYQFSDGHYLIQSDGQKAVGVFNLDQDKKVEHNIISHIQCPDLHLILQEQLQSYTNRMINNRLTYEQATDSIHYQPNIGESEEEEPAPTD
;
A
#
# COMPACT_ATOMS: atom_id res chain seq x y z
N MET A 1 -37.12 -25.17 -71.47
CA MET A 1 -36.02 -25.52 -70.59
C MET A 1 -35.58 -24.27 -69.83
N SER A 2 -36.07 -24.13 -68.64
CA SER A 2 -35.69 -22.98 -67.74
C SER A 2 -34.68 -23.46 -66.70
N TYR A 3 -33.43 -23.05 -66.85
CA TYR A 3 -32.37 -23.29 -65.83
C TYR A 3 -32.54 -22.32 -64.69
N TYR A 4 -33.11 -22.78 -63.56
CA TYR A 4 -33.07 -22.08 -62.28
C TYR A 4 -31.67 -22.24 -61.67
N THR A 5 -30.85 -21.25 -61.87
CA THR A 5 -29.58 -21.14 -61.08
C THR A 5 -29.93 -20.81 -59.64
N LYS A 6 -29.89 -21.81 -58.75
CA LYS A 6 -29.87 -21.59 -57.32
C LYS A 6 -28.62 -20.74 -56.97
N LYS A 7 -28.80 -19.43 -56.74
CA LYS A 7 -27.79 -18.61 -56.12
C LYS A 7 -27.38 -19.29 -54.79
N LYS A 8 -26.14 -19.83 -54.70
CA LYS A 8 -25.54 -20.22 -53.45
C LYS A 8 -25.53 -18.97 -52.57
N LYS A 9 -26.46 -18.87 -51.58
CA LYS A 9 -26.38 -17.89 -50.50
C LYS A 9 -25.02 -18.10 -49.84
N GLY A 10 -24.14 -17.10 -49.94
CA GLY A 10 -22.83 -17.11 -49.30
C GLY A 10 -22.98 -17.57 -47.84
N SER A 11 -22.22 -18.57 -47.45
CA SER A 11 -22.19 -19.07 -46.08
C SER A 11 -21.85 -17.91 -45.18
N ASN A 12 -22.82 -17.46 -44.35
CA ASN A 12 -22.59 -16.42 -43.32
C ASN A 12 -21.73 -17.02 -42.20
N TRP A 13 -20.45 -17.31 -42.50
CA TRP A 13 -19.47 -17.93 -41.61
C TRP A 13 -19.33 -17.22 -40.29
N TYR A 14 -19.51 -15.88 -40.23
CA TYR A 14 -19.46 -15.04 -39.05
C TYR A 14 -20.60 -15.29 -38.04
N LYS A 15 -21.67 -15.99 -38.45
CA LYS A 15 -22.79 -16.41 -37.56
C LYS A 15 -22.58 -17.76 -36.90
N ARG A 16 -21.41 -18.39 -37.07
CA ARG A 16 -21.08 -19.63 -36.35
C ARG A 16 -20.86 -19.33 -34.86
N PRO A 17 -21.24 -20.23 -33.94
CA PRO A 17 -21.17 -20.00 -32.51
C PRO A 17 -19.80 -19.52 -32.06
N VAL A 18 -18.71 -20.10 -32.53
CA VAL A 18 -17.34 -19.71 -32.19
C VAL A 18 -17.02 -18.28 -32.60
N MET A 19 -17.48 -17.81 -33.76
CA MET A 19 -17.27 -16.41 -34.16
C MET A 19 -18.02 -15.44 -33.25
N LEU A 20 -19.24 -15.79 -32.85
CA LEU A 20 -20.01 -14.99 -31.87
C LEU A 20 -19.34 -14.96 -30.52
N LEU A 21 -18.74 -16.07 -30.07
CA LEU A 21 -17.91 -16.13 -28.90
C LEU A 21 -16.71 -15.19 -29.02
N LEU A 22 -15.95 -15.26 -30.12
CA LEU A 22 -14.80 -14.39 -30.34
C LEU A 22 -15.18 -12.92 -30.32
N TYR A 23 -16.33 -12.53 -30.86
CA TYR A 23 -16.83 -11.15 -30.75
C TYR A 23 -17.13 -10.77 -29.29
N ARG A 24 -17.70 -11.66 -28.48
CA ARG A 24 -17.91 -11.42 -27.04
C ARG A 24 -16.59 -11.20 -26.30
N LEU A 25 -15.62 -12.10 -26.50
CA LEU A 25 -14.33 -12.02 -25.83
C LEU A 25 -13.53 -10.81 -26.29
N ALA A 26 -13.52 -10.51 -27.60
CA ALA A 26 -12.83 -9.32 -28.10
C ALA A 26 -13.42 -8.01 -27.56
N ALA A 27 -14.73 -7.93 -27.39
CA ALA A 27 -15.38 -6.76 -26.83
C ALA A 27 -14.98 -6.52 -25.35
N ILE A 28 -14.90 -7.58 -24.54
CA ILE A 28 -14.42 -7.45 -23.14
C ILE A 28 -12.94 -7.08 -23.10
N LEU A 29 -12.12 -7.67 -24.00
CA LEU A 29 -10.69 -7.33 -24.08
C LEU A 29 -10.48 -5.85 -24.45
N LEU A 30 -11.30 -5.30 -25.33
CA LEU A 30 -11.30 -3.86 -25.64
C LEU A 30 -11.72 -3.02 -24.44
N LEU A 31 -12.71 -3.45 -23.66
CA LEU A 31 -13.12 -2.78 -22.45
C LEU A 31 -12.03 -2.82 -21.38
N PHE A 32 -11.29 -3.93 -21.21
CA PHE A 32 -10.14 -4.00 -20.31
C PHE A 32 -9.03 -3.05 -20.75
N SER A 33 -8.73 -2.99 -22.05
CA SER A 33 -7.77 -2.04 -22.60
C SER A 33 -8.21 -0.60 -22.38
N PHE A 34 -9.52 -0.31 -22.48
CA PHE A 34 -10.07 1.00 -22.16
C PHE A 34 -9.92 1.34 -20.65
N CYS A 35 -10.21 0.39 -19.74
CA CYS A 35 -9.99 0.59 -18.31
C CYS A 35 -8.50 0.88 -17.99
N ARG A 36 -7.57 0.19 -18.66
CA ARG A 36 -6.12 0.43 -18.53
C ARG A 36 -5.75 1.85 -18.98
N TRP A 37 -6.34 2.29 -20.10
CA TRP A 37 -6.16 3.66 -20.57
C TRP A 37 -6.72 4.69 -19.58
N MET A 38 -7.88 4.43 -18.97
CA MET A 38 -8.46 5.28 -17.93
C MET A 38 -7.57 5.34 -16.68
N LEU A 39 -7.02 4.19 -16.25
CA LEU A 39 -6.03 4.17 -15.16
C LEU A 39 -4.86 5.11 -15.46
N TYR A 40 -4.29 5.01 -16.66
CA TYR A 40 -3.18 5.86 -17.07
C TYR A 40 -3.57 7.34 -17.10
N LEU A 41 -4.69 7.70 -17.73
CA LEU A 41 -5.11 9.10 -17.86
C LEU A 41 -5.41 9.78 -16.53
N LEU A 42 -5.99 9.04 -15.58
CA LEU A 42 -6.33 9.58 -14.27
C LEU A 42 -5.11 9.70 -13.34
N ASN A 43 -4.03 8.99 -13.65
CA ASN A 43 -2.87 8.84 -12.78
C ASN A 43 -1.55 9.10 -13.53
N THR A 44 -1.55 10.02 -14.49
CA THR A 44 -0.36 10.29 -15.32
C THR A 44 0.85 10.70 -14.49
N SER A 45 0.64 11.36 -13.36
CA SER A 45 1.69 11.76 -12.43
C SER A 45 2.49 10.59 -11.84
N PHE A 46 1.86 9.41 -11.69
CA PHE A 46 2.54 8.20 -11.20
C PHE A 46 3.34 7.46 -12.29
N PHE A 47 3.26 7.91 -13.54
CA PHE A 47 3.89 7.27 -14.69
C PHE A 47 4.76 8.28 -15.46
N PRO A 48 5.81 8.83 -14.82
CA PRO A 48 6.70 9.79 -15.46
C PRO A 48 7.38 9.15 -16.69
N ASN A 49 7.74 9.96 -17.67
CA ASN A 49 8.47 9.55 -18.88
C ASN A 49 7.82 8.48 -19.76
N LEU A 50 6.55 8.15 -19.53
CA LEU A 50 5.83 7.17 -20.35
C LEU A 50 5.35 7.81 -21.67
N HIS A 51 6.17 7.68 -22.72
CA HIS A 51 5.82 8.17 -24.04
C HIS A 51 4.75 7.29 -24.72
N LEU A 52 4.00 7.88 -25.68
CA LEU A 52 2.88 7.21 -26.36
C LEU A 52 3.26 5.83 -26.96
N PHE A 53 4.45 5.73 -27.58
CA PHE A 53 4.90 4.47 -28.17
C PHE A 53 5.15 3.39 -27.11
N GLU A 54 5.75 3.76 -26.00
CA GLU A 54 6.00 2.86 -24.89
C GLU A 54 4.70 2.44 -24.20
N SER A 55 3.77 3.36 -23.97
CA SER A 55 2.46 3.03 -23.42
C SER A 55 1.71 2.02 -24.26
N LEU A 56 1.75 2.13 -25.60
CA LEU A 56 1.16 1.15 -26.52
C LEU A 56 1.86 -0.22 -26.42
N ARG A 57 3.18 -0.25 -26.22
CA ARG A 57 3.94 -1.49 -25.99
C ARG A 57 3.48 -2.16 -24.70
N LEU A 58 3.38 -1.40 -23.60
CA LEU A 58 2.93 -1.89 -22.29
C LEU A 58 1.49 -2.39 -22.32
N TYR A 59 0.61 -1.70 -23.07
CA TYR A 59 -0.76 -2.17 -23.29
C TYR A 59 -0.77 -3.52 -24.01
N GLY A 60 0.09 -3.71 -25.02
CA GLY A 60 0.28 -4.99 -25.69
C GLY A 60 0.73 -6.10 -24.74
N CYS A 61 1.68 -5.82 -23.84
CA CYS A 61 2.11 -6.74 -22.79
C CYS A 61 0.98 -7.05 -21.80
N GLY A 62 0.19 -6.03 -21.42
CA GLY A 62 -0.95 -6.16 -20.54
C GLY A 62 -2.07 -7.06 -21.07
N LEU A 63 -2.22 -7.18 -22.40
CA LEU A 63 -3.20 -8.10 -23.01
C LEU A 63 -3.00 -9.55 -22.55
N ARG A 64 -1.80 -9.97 -22.21
CA ARG A 64 -1.53 -11.33 -21.70
C ARG A 64 -2.22 -11.55 -20.34
N PHE A 65 -2.15 -10.57 -19.47
CA PHE A 65 -2.81 -10.61 -18.14
C PHE A 65 -4.33 -10.49 -18.29
N ASP A 66 -4.80 -9.68 -19.23
CA ASP A 66 -6.23 -9.56 -19.56
C ASP A 66 -6.80 -10.88 -20.09
N LEU A 67 -6.05 -11.57 -20.96
CA LEU A 67 -6.46 -12.87 -21.51
C LEU A 67 -6.57 -13.94 -20.43
N ILE A 68 -5.73 -13.91 -19.37
CA ILE A 68 -5.84 -14.83 -18.24
C ILE A 68 -7.21 -14.67 -17.58
N VAL A 69 -7.55 -13.44 -17.18
CA VAL A 69 -8.82 -13.14 -16.51
C VAL A 69 -10.00 -13.46 -17.44
N LEU A 70 -9.92 -13.00 -18.66
CA LEU A 70 -10.95 -13.24 -19.66
C LEU A 70 -11.23 -14.74 -19.87
N ALA A 71 -10.16 -15.54 -19.99
CA ALA A 71 -10.28 -16.97 -20.15
C ALA A 71 -10.91 -17.63 -18.92
N TYR A 72 -10.41 -17.35 -17.71
CA TYR A 72 -10.93 -17.93 -16.48
C TYR A 72 -12.41 -17.57 -16.23
N LEU A 73 -12.75 -16.29 -16.30
CA LEU A 73 -14.11 -15.82 -16.02
C LEU A 73 -15.12 -16.33 -17.06
N ASN A 74 -14.69 -16.56 -18.30
CA ASN A 74 -15.58 -16.93 -19.36
C ASN A 74 -15.52 -18.44 -19.73
N ILE A 75 -14.89 -19.31 -18.92
CA ILE A 75 -14.90 -20.78 -19.16
C ILE A 75 -16.31 -21.30 -19.45
N PRO A 76 -17.37 -21.01 -18.67
CA PRO A 76 -18.72 -21.50 -18.94
C PRO A 76 -19.28 -20.99 -20.27
N VAL A 77 -18.97 -19.72 -20.64
CA VAL A 77 -19.38 -19.13 -21.90
C VAL A 77 -18.64 -19.79 -23.06
N ILE A 78 -17.32 -20.01 -22.93
CA ILE A 78 -16.49 -20.69 -23.93
C ILE A 78 -17.03 -22.12 -24.19
N LEU A 79 -17.26 -22.87 -23.10
CA LEU A 79 -17.81 -24.22 -23.20
C LEU A 79 -19.20 -24.22 -23.88
N TYR A 80 -20.09 -23.30 -23.50
CA TYR A 80 -21.43 -23.19 -24.09
C TYR A 80 -21.39 -22.95 -25.59
N TYR A 81 -20.53 -22.05 -26.07
CA TYR A 81 -20.42 -21.72 -27.50
C TYR A 81 -19.61 -22.76 -28.30
N THR A 82 -18.74 -23.52 -27.64
CA THR A 82 -17.92 -24.56 -28.27
C THR A 82 -18.65 -25.89 -28.39
N LEU A 83 -19.41 -26.26 -27.32
CA LEU A 83 -20.21 -27.50 -27.30
C LEU A 83 -21.58 -27.26 -27.95
N THR A 84 -21.68 -27.45 -29.25
CA THR A 84 -22.87 -27.16 -30.05
C THR A 84 -23.95 -28.22 -29.90
N PHE A 85 -24.55 -28.39 -28.73
CA PHE A 85 -25.71 -29.25 -28.51
C PHE A 85 -26.96 -28.72 -29.24
N SER A 86 -27.95 -29.60 -29.49
CA SER A 86 -29.18 -29.23 -30.18
C SER A 86 -30.01 -28.15 -29.45
N TRP A 87 -29.87 -28.06 -28.14
CA TRP A 87 -30.60 -27.11 -27.27
C TRP A 87 -29.93 -25.75 -27.14
N ILE A 88 -28.71 -25.56 -27.67
CA ILE A 88 -27.90 -24.34 -27.48
C ILE A 88 -28.62 -23.09 -28.06
N SER A 89 -29.48 -23.26 -29.07
CA SER A 89 -30.27 -22.16 -29.66
C SER A 89 -31.58 -21.88 -28.88
N ASN A 90 -31.89 -22.66 -27.82
CA ASN A 90 -33.09 -22.46 -27.03
C ASN A 90 -32.95 -21.17 -26.17
N ARG A 91 -34.08 -20.47 -25.97
CA ARG A 91 -34.10 -19.16 -25.27
C ARG A 91 -33.62 -19.25 -23.81
N LYS A 92 -34.03 -20.30 -23.06
CA LYS A 92 -33.73 -20.44 -21.64
C LYS A 92 -32.21 -20.64 -21.40
N PRO A 93 -31.52 -21.63 -21.98
CA PRO A 93 -30.08 -21.79 -21.82
C PRO A 93 -29.28 -20.55 -22.25
N GLN A 94 -29.67 -19.90 -23.35
CA GLN A 94 -29.02 -18.67 -23.81
C GLN A 94 -29.19 -17.54 -22.80
N LEU A 95 -30.36 -17.39 -22.19
CA LEU A 95 -30.60 -16.36 -21.17
C LEU A 95 -29.70 -16.59 -19.95
N ILE A 96 -29.57 -17.83 -19.50
CA ILE A 96 -28.70 -18.18 -18.35
C ILE A 96 -27.25 -17.79 -18.63
N ILE A 97 -26.74 -18.17 -19.79
CA ILE A 97 -25.35 -17.87 -20.16
C ILE A 97 -25.12 -16.37 -20.44
N ASP A 98 -26.15 -15.67 -20.96
CA ASP A 98 -26.09 -14.22 -21.14
C ASP A 98 -26.04 -13.49 -19.78
N ILE A 99 -26.87 -13.91 -18.81
CA ILE A 99 -26.86 -13.36 -17.45
C ILE A 99 -25.48 -13.59 -16.81
N TYR A 100 -24.95 -14.82 -16.89
CA TYR A 100 -23.63 -15.13 -16.37
C TYR A 100 -22.55 -14.27 -17.02
N TYR A 101 -22.53 -14.19 -18.38
CA TYR A 101 -21.57 -13.38 -19.11
C TYR A 101 -21.62 -11.90 -18.73
N VAL A 102 -22.84 -11.34 -18.64
CA VAL A 102 -23.02 -9.94 -18.23
C VAL A 102 -22.53 -9.73 -16.80
N PHE A 103 -22.91 -10.62 -15.87
CA PHE A 103 -22.56 -10.49 -14.47
C PHE A 103 -21.04 -10.52 -14.23
N VAL A 104 -20.36 -11.59 -14.66
CA VAL A 104 -18.92 -11.75 -14.36
C VAL A 104 -18.05 -10.69 -15.02
N ASN A 105 -18.39 -10.29 -16.27
CA ASN A 105 -17.61 -9.27 -16.95
C ASN A 105 -17.93 -7.85 -16.45
N SER A 106 -19.17 -7.58 -16.02
CA SER A 106 -19.52 -6.31 -15.36
C SER A 106 -18.78 -6.14 -14.04
N VAL A 107 -18.70 -7.17 -13.22
CA VAL A 107 -17.91 -7.15 -11.98
C VAL A 107 -16.44 -6.86 -12.30
N ALA A 108 -15.86 -7.57 -13.27
CA ALA A 108 -14.45 -7.38 -13.64
C ALA A 108 -14.15 -5.96 -14.16
N ILE A 109 -15.05 -5.38 -14.97
CA ILE A 109 -14.92 -3.99 -15.45
C ILE A 109 -15.08 -3.00 -14.29
N THR A 110 -16.07 -3.19 -13.43
CA THR A 110 -16.28 -2.32 -12.25
C THR A 110 -15.07 -2.31 -11.35
N LEU A 111 -14.48 -3.47 -11.06
CA LEU A 111 -13.25 -3.56 -10.27
C LEU A 111 -12.09 -2.76 -10.90
N ASN A 112 -11.87 -2.85 -12.21
CA ASN A 112 -10.84 -2.05 -12.88
C ASN A 112 -11.12 -0.54 -12.82
N LEU A 113 -12.38 -0.10 -12.91
CA LEU A 113 -12.74 1.31 -12.84
C LEU A 113 -12.58 1.85 -11.41
N VAL A 114 -13.02 1.09 -10.39
CA VAL A 114 -12.81 1.44 -8.99
C VAL A 114 -11.32 1.53 -8.67
N ASP A 115 -10.54 0.56 -9.14
CA ASP A 115 -9.09 0.54 -8.95
C ASP A 115 -8.37 1.73 -9.60
N SER A 116 -8.90 2.28 -10.68
CA SER A 116 -8.33 3.48 -11.30
C SER A 116 -8.42 4.72 -10.38
N ILE A 117 -9.41 4.74 -9.47
CA ILE A 117 -9.55 5.76 -8.42
C ILE A 117 -8.68 5.39 -7.22
N TYR A 118 -8.79 4.14 -6.76
CA TYR A 118 -8.01 3.60 -5.61
C TYR A 118 -6.50 3.79 -5.80
N PHE A 119 -6.01 3.54 -7.01
CA PHE A 119 -4.60 3.70 -7.38
C PHE A 119 -4.09 5.13 -7.13
N ARG A 120 -4.93 6.14 -7.32
CA ARG A 120 -4.58 7.55 -7.08
C ARG A 120 -4.17 7.82 -5.63
N PHE A 121 -4.78 7.11 -4.70
CA PHE A 121 -4.50 7.29 -3.27
C PHE A 121 -3.32 6.47 -2.78
N ILE A 122 -3.09 5.28 -3.35
CA ILE A 122 -2.16 4.31 -2.78
C ILE A 122 -0.92 4.07 -3.65
N GLY A 123 -1.01 4.34 -4.95
CA GLY A 123 0.09 4.10 -5.91
C GLY A 123 0.33 2.62 -6.23
N LYS A 124 -0.54 1.71 -5.79
CA LYS A 124 -0.51 0.29 -6.13
C LYS A 124 -1.87 -0.22 -6.61
N ARG A 125 -1.86 -1.29 -7.41
CA ARG A 125 -3.09 -1.98 -7.81
C ARG A 125 -3.79 -2.60 -6.61
N MET A 126 -5.11 -2.53 -6.62
CA MET A 126 -5.97 -3.19 -5.65
C MET A 126 -5.75 -4.71 -5.65
N THR A 127 -5.64 -5.29 -4.47
CA THR A 127 -5.50 -6.73 -4.25
C THR A 127 -6.69 -7.27 -3.45
N SER A 128 -6.57 -8.45 -2.85
CA SER A 128 -7.63 -9.02 -1.99
C SER A 128 -7.87 -8.24 -0.70
N GLU A 129 -7.02 -7.30 -0.34
CA GLU A 129 -7.19 -6.37 0.80
C GLU A 129 -8.54 -5.62 0.75
N LEU A 130 -9.06 -5.38 -0.47
CA LEU A 130 -10.40 -4.80 -0.65
C LEU A 130 -11.49 -5.50 0.18
N PHE A 131 -11.41 -6.81 0.31
CA PHE A 131 -12.43 -7.57 1.06
C PHE A 131 -12.34 -7.36 2.56
N GLN A 132 -11.17 -7.00 3.09
CA GLN A 132 -10.98 -6.65 4.50
C GLN A 132 -11.67 -5.31 4.80
N PHE A 133 -11.48 -4.31 3.94
CA PHE A 133 -12.15 -3.01 4.04
C PHE A 133 -13.69 -3.11 4.09
N PHE A 134 -14.28 -4.01 3.29
CA PHE A 134 -15.73 -4.27 3.32
C PHE A 134 -16.19 -5.14 4.51
N GLY A 135 -15.27 -5.80 5.20
CA GLY A 135 -15.55 -6.64 6.36
C GLY A 135 -15.65 -5.89 7.67
N ASP A 136 -15.13 -4.68 7.71
CA ASP A 136 -15.15 -3.81 8.89
C ASP A 136 -16.57 -3.25 9.12
N LYS A 137 -17.18 -3.62 10.26
CA LYS A 137 -18.59 -3.32 10.55
C LYS A 137 -18.81 -1.91 11.10
N ASP A 138 -17.75 -1.28 11.59
CA ASP A 138 -17.82 -0.04 12.34
C ASP A 138 -17.50 1.20 11.49
N GLU A 139 -17.03 1.02 10.27
CA GLU A 139 -16.80 2.12 9.34
C GLU A 139 -18.06 2.50 8.57
N ASN A 140 -18.24 3.80 8.32
CA ASN A 140 -19.29 4.29 7.44
C ASN A 140 -18.95 4.04 5.96
N VAL A 141 -18.67 2.77 5.62
CA VAL A 141 -18.28 2.33 4.27
C VAL A 141 -19.27 2.82 3.22
N SER A 142 -20.57 2.77 3.53
CA SER A 142 -21.62 3.25 2.60
C SER A 142 -21.54 4.76 2.35
N GLY A 143 -21.20 5.54 3.35
CA GLY A 143 -21.02 7.00 3.23
C GLY A 143 -19.77 7.36 2.44
N ILE A 144 -18.68 6.62 2.64
CA ILE A 144 -17.42 6.79 1.89
C ILE A 144 -17.62 6.44 0.42
N ILE A 145 -18.24 5.27 0.12
CA ILE A 145 -18.56 4.87 -1.26
C ILE A 145 -19.50 5.89 -1.91
N GLY A 146 -20.51 6.37 -1.19
CA GLY A 146 -21.41 7.40 -1.69
C GLY A 146 -20.68 8.68 -2.07
N GLN A 147 -19.75 9.13 -1.23
CA GLN A 147 -18.94 10.32 -1.51
C GLN A 147 -18.02 10.12 -2.71
N LEU A 148 -17.29 9.00 -2.76
CA LEU A 148 -16.44 8.66 -3.91
C LEU A 148 -17.25 8.59 -5.21
N ALA A 149 -18.49 8.06 -5.18
CA ALA A 149 -19.36 8.03 -6.34
C ALA A 149 -19.80 9.42 -6.82
N ILE A 150 -19.94 10.38 -5.90
CA ILE A 150 -20.24 11.78 -6.22
C ILE A 150 -18.99 12.46 -6.81
N ASP A 151 -17.86 12.33 -6.17
CA ASP A 151 -16.61 12.99 -6.56
C ASP A 151 -16.10 12.47 -7.92
N TYR A 152 -16.28 11.17 -8.17
CA TYR A 152 -15.89 10.51 -9.41
C TYR A 152 -17.09 10.03 -10.25
N TRP A 153 -18.17 10.84 -10.29
CA TRP A 153 -19.43 10.52 -10.98
C TRP A 153 -19.23 10.08 -12.45
N TYR A 154 -18.21 10.61 -13.12
CA TYR A 154 -17.89 10.24 -14.51
C TYR A 154 -17.43 8.78 -14.63
N MET A 155 -16.75 8.22 -13.60
CA MET A 155 -16.38 6.80 -13.58
C MET A 155 -17.61 5.91 -13.39
N VAL A 156 -18.58 6.34 -12.59
CA VAL A 156 -19.87 5.66 -12.43
C VAL A 156 -20.62 5.65 -13.77
N LEU A 157 -20.64 6.79 -14.49
CA LEU A 157 -21.24 6.88 -15.82
C LEU A 157 -20.56 5.94 -16.81
N PHE A 158 -19.22 5.88 -16.85
CA PHE A 158 -18.48 4.92 -17.69
C PHE A 158 -18.82 3.48 -17.33
N GLY A 159 -18.92 3.15 -16.05
CA GLY A 159 -19.35 1.82 -15.60
C GLY A 159 -20.72 1.43 -16.11
N ILE A 160 -21.69 2.30 -15.99
CA ILE A 160 -23.06 2.11 -16.49
C ILE A 160 -23.04 1.89 -18.03
N LEU A 161 -22.33 2.73 -18.77
CA LEU A 161 -22.23 2.63 -20.24
C LEU A 161 -21.55 1.31 -20.66
N ALA A 162 -20.49 0.90 -19.96
CA ALA A 162 -19.81 -0.37 -20.22
C ALA A 162 -20.75 -1.57 -19.97
N ILE A 163 -21.50 -1.57 -18.88
CA ILE A 163 -22.48 -2.62 -18.57
C ILE A 163 -23.58 -2.67 -19.63
N LEU A 164 -24.12 -1.52 -20.04
CA LEU A 164 -25.10 -1.45 -21.13
C LEU A 164 -24.53 -2.01 -22.43
N LEU A 165 -23.28 -1.69 -22.77
CA LEU A 165 -22.60 -2.23 -23.95
C LEU A 165 -22.45 -3.75 -23.85
N ILE A 166 -22.05 -4.31 -22.70
CA ILE A 166 -21.95 -5.75 -22.47
C ILE A 166 -23.32 -6.43 -22.68
N ILE A 167 -24.41 -5.82 -22.18
CA ILE A 167 -25.78 -6.31 -22.36
C ILE A 167 -26.18 -6.32 -23.86
N VAL A 168 -25.85 -5.26 -24.58
CA VAL A 168 -26.10 -5.16 -26.01
C VAL A 168 -25.34 -6.25 -26.78
N ILE A 169 -24.04 -6.41 -26.48
CA ILE A 169 -23.20 -7.45 -27.09
C ILE A 169 -23.76 -8.83 -26.79
N ALA A 170 -24.17 -9.13 -25.57
CA ALA A 170 -24.81 -10.38 -25.21
C ALA A 170 -26.04 -10.65 -26.05
N LYS A 171 -26.89 -9.63 -26.30
CA LYS A 171 -28.11 -9.77 -27.11
C LYS A 171 -27.83 -9.97 -28.59
N ILE A 172 -26.92 -9.21 -29.21
CA ILE A 172 -26.65 -9.28 -30.65
C ILE A 172 -25.86 -10.52 -31.05
N THR A 173 -25.09 -11.10 -30.11
CA THR A 173 -24.29 -12.31 -30.32
C THR A 173 -25.01 -13.60 -29.94
N ARG A 174 -26.33 -13.58 -29.76
CA ARG A 174 -27.14 -14.79 -29.52
C ARG A 174 -27.12 -15.74 -30.70
N ILE A 175 -27.01 -17.03 -30.40
CA ILE A 175 -27.02 -18.09 -31.39
C ILE A 175 -28.45 -18.22 -31.96
N LYS A 176 -28.58 -18.09 -33.28
CA LYS A 176 -29.84 -18.34 -34.00
C LYS A 176 -29.86 -19.77 -34.50
N LYS A 177 -31.06 -20.41 -34.48
CA LYS A 177 -31.27 -21.75 -35.01
C LYS A 177 -30.96 -21.74 -36.50
N ASP A 178 -30.08 -22.62 -36.96
CA ASP A 178 -29.80 -22.86 -38.35
C ASP A 178 -30.52 -24.15 -38.78
N GLU A 179 -31.65 -24.01 -39.44
CA GLU A 179 -32.49 -25.14 -39.90
C GLU A 179 -31.87 -25.94 -41.05
N ASN A 180 -30.88 -25.38 -41.74
CA ASN A 180 -30.24 -26.01 -42.89
C ASN A 180 -28.96 -26.80 -42.52
N GLN A 181 -28.54 -26.82 -41.27
CA GLN A 181 -27.34 -27.52 -40.86
C GLN A 181 -27.59 -28.99 -40.58
N SER A 182 -26.96 -29.89 -41.34
CA SER A 182 -27.05 -31.33 -41.08
C SER A 182 -26.40 -31.72 -39.75
N LYS A 183 -26.92 -32.79 -39.09
CA LYS A 183 -26.31 -33.32 -37.86
C LYS A 183 -24.82 -33.63 -38.01
N LYS A 184 -24.42 -34.20 -39.17
CA LYS A 184 -23.02 -34.53 -39.48
C LYS A 184 -22.14 -33.28 -39.55
N SER A 185 -22.59 -32.24 -40.24
CA SER A 185 -21.85 -30.97 -40.33
C SER A 185 -21.71 -30.31 -38.95
N ARG A 186 -22.73 -30.36 -38.09
CA ARG A 186 -22.70 -29.82 -36.72
C ARG A 186 -21.67 -30.54 -35.87
N ILE A 187 -21.63 -31.88 -35.88
CA ILE A 187 -20.67 -32.68 -35.10
C ILE A 187 -19.24 -32.37 -35.56
N ILE A 188 -18.99 -32.34 -36.88
CA ILE A 188 -17.65 -32.00 -37.41
C ILE A 188 -17.20 -30.63 -36.92
N TRP A 189 -18.07 -29.61 -37.01
CA TRP A 189 -17.72 -28.26 -36.55
C TRP A 189 -17.54 -28.19 -35.03
N GLN A 190 -18.26 -28.98 -34.24
CA GLN A 190 -18.07 -29.12 -32.81
C GLN A 190 -16.69 -29.68 -32.50
N CYS A 191 -16.27 -30.78 -33.12
CA CYS A 191 -14.95 -31.36 -32.95
C CYS A 191 -13.85 -30.36 -33.34
N VAL A 192 -13.98 -29.68 -34.47
CA VAL A 192 -13.02 -28.66 -34.91
C VAL A 192 -12.98 -27.48 -33.94
N SER A 193 -14.13 -27.01 -33.47
CA SER A 193 -14.19 -25.90 -32.50
C SER A 193 -13.57 -26.29 -31.19
N LEU A 194 -13.81 -27.50 -30.68
CA LEU A 194 -13.24 -28.01 -29.44
C LEU A 194 -11.72 -28.18 -29.59
N LEU A 195 -11.25 -28.74 -30.70
CA LEU A 195 -9.81 -28.92 -30.97
C LEU A 195 -9.03 -27.61 -30.97
N ILE A 196 -9.68 -26.52 -31.42
CA ILE A 196 -9.06 -25.19 -31.46
C ILE A 196 -9.24 -24.45 -30.13
N MET A 197 -10.46 -24.41 -29.60
CA MET A 197 -10.78 -23.56 -28.43
C MET A 197 -10.25 -24.12 -27.13
N ALA A 198 -10.16 -25.45 -26.96
CA ALA A 198 -9.62 -26.00 -25.69
C ALA A 198 -8.14 -25.63 -25.48
N PRO A 199 -7.23 -25.85 -26.46
CA PRO A 199 -5.84 -25.38 -26.29
C PRO A 199 -5.74 -23.86 -26.13
N LEU A 200 -6.53 -23.07 -26.90
CA LEU A 200 -6.52 -21.62 -26.77
C LEU A 200 -6.99 -21.17 -25.39
N THR A 201 -7.99 -21.82 -24.81
CA THR A 201 -8.46 -21.52 -23.45
C THR A 201 -7.39 -21.85 -22.43
N VAL A 202 -6.72 -23.01 -22.53
CA VAL A 202 -5.61 -23.39 -21.65
C VAL A 202 -4.45 -22.39 -21.76
N LEU A 203 -4.05 -22.02 -22.97
CA LEU A 203 -3.03 -21.01 -23.21
C LEU A 203 -3.44 -19.64 -22.66
N GLY A 204 -4.69 -19.26 -22.83
CA GLY A 204 -5.27 -18.05 -22.25
C GLY A 204 -5.16 -18.07 -20.72
N CYS A 205 -5.65 -19.11 -20.06
CA CYS A 205 -5.57 -19.27 -18.60
C CYS A 205 -4.14 -19.25 -18.05
N ARG A 206 -3.15 -19.73 -18.82
CA ARG A 206 -1.73 -19.73 -18.44
C ARG A 206 -1.03 -18.40 -18.74
N GLY A 207 -1.60 -17.55 -19.60
CA GLY A 207 -0.98 -16.34 -20.10
C GLY A 207 0.11 -16.57 -21.15
N GLY A 208 0.17 -17.79 -21.75
CA GLY A 208 1.14 -18.14 -22.78
C GLY A 208 1.68 -19.57 -22.68
N THR A 209 2.82 -19.82 -23.34
CA THR A 209 3.44 -21.14 -23.47
C THR A 209 4.52 -21.47 -22.40
N GLN A 210 4.79 -20.53 -21.48
CA GLN A 210 5.78 -20.71 -20.43
C GLN A 210 5.46 -21.89 -19.49
N LYS A 211 6.50 -22.46 -18.82
CA LYS A 211 6.35 -23.64 -17.95
C LYS A 211 5.42 -23.41 -16.75
N LYS A 212 5.48 -22.22 -16.13
CA LYS A 212 4.63 -21.85 -14.98
C LYS A 212 3.60 -20.80 -15.42
N PRO A 213 2.37 -20.79 -14.88
CA PRO A 213 1.42 -19.69 -15.07
C PRO A 213 2.01 -18.35 -14.61
N LEU A 214 1.63 -17.24 -15.28
CA LEU A 214 2.11 -15.91 -14.92
C LEU A 214 1.72 -15.53 -13.49
N LYS A 215 2.66 -14.90 -12.80
CA LYS A 215 2.50 -14.23 -11.50
C LYS A 215 2.54 -12.71 -11.70
N MET A 216 2.21 -11.94 -10.67
CA MET A 216 2.27 -10.46 -10.73
C MET A 216 3.69 -9.97 -10.99
N ILE A 217 4.70 -10.56 -10.32
CA ILE A 217 6.12 -10.24 -10.49
C ILE A 217 6.63 -10.43 -11.93
N ASP A 218 6.01 -11.30 -12.73
CA ASP A 218 6.41 -11.51 -14.12
C ASP A 218 6.15 -10.27 -14.99
N ALA A 219 5.37 -9.29 -14.51
CA ALA A 219 5.20 -8.01 -15.19
C ALA A 219 6.50 -7.21 -15.29
N LEU A 220 7.43 -7.38 -14.34
CA LEU A 220 8.77 -6.77 -14.36
C LEU A 220 9.63 -7.18 -15.56
N GLN A 221 9.30 -8.29 -16.24
CA GLN A 221 9.98 -8.69 -17.47
C GLN A 221 9.68 -7.76 -18.66
N TYR A 222 8.63 -6.95 -18.55
CA TYR A 222 8.15 -6.11 -19.66
C TYR A 222 8.44 -4.63 -19.44
N THR A 223 8.65 -4.21 -18.19
CA THR A 223 8.78 -2.79 -17.83
C THR A 223 9.47 -2.60 -16.49
N GLU A 224 9.83 -1.37 -16.22
CA GLU A 224 10.33 -0.95 -14.92
C GLU A 224 9.23 -1.03 -13.83
N PRO A 225 9.60 -1.14 -12.54
CA PRO A 225 8.66 -1.35 -11.44
C PRO A 225 7.52 -0.34 -11.37
N HIS A 226 7.78 0.94 -11.59
CA HIS A 226 6.77 1.99 -11.53
C HIS A 226 5.71 1.90 -12.65
N HIS A 227 6.02 1.25 -13.77
CA HIS A 227 5.06 1.00 -14.86
C HIS A 227 4.33 -0.35 -14.75
N VAL A 228 4.71 -1.24 -13.82
CA VAL A 228 4.06 -2.54 -13.59
C VAL A 228 2.55 -2.42 -13.45
N PRO A 229 1.99 -1.42 -12.73
CA PRO A 229 0.54 -1.26 -12.62
C PRO A 229 -0.19 -1.10 -13.95
N ILE A 230 0.45 -0.56 -15.00
CA ILE A 230 -0.15 -0.45 -16.34
C ILE A 230 -0.25 -1.82 -17.02
N VAL A 231 0.70 -2.72 -16.78
CA VAL A 231 0.70 -4.07 -17.37
C VAL A 231 -0.35 -4.97 -16.73
N LEU A 232 -0.52 -4.88 -15.40
CA LEU A 232 -1.48 -5.68 -14.64
C LEU A 232 -2.94 -5.20 -14.84
N ASN A 233 -3.91 -6.02 -14.43
CA ASN A 233 -5.30 -5.65 -14.28
C ASN A 233 -5.86 -6.10 -12.93
N THR A 234 -6.85 -5.41 -12.41
CA THR A 234 -7.38 -5.59 -11.05
C THR A 234 -7.95 -6.97 -10.76
N PRO A 235 -8.79 -7.59 -11.62
CA PRO A 235 -9.25 -8.95 -11.34
C PRO A 235 -8.11 -9.98 -11.26
N PHE A 236 -7.01 -9.76 -11.99
CA PHE A 236 -5.82 -10.61 -11.90
C PHE A 236 -5.09 -10.39 -10.57
N THR A 237 -4.88 -9.13 -10.14
CA THR A 237 -4.19 -8.83 -8.88
C THR A 237 -5.00 -9.32 -7.68
N ILE A 238 -6.32 -9.16 -7.68
CA ILE A 238 -7.19 -9.73 -6.63
C ILE A 238 -7.11 -11.26 -6.59
N ALA A 239 -7.17 -11.93 -7.75
CA ALA A 239 -7.16 -13.38 -7.80
C ALA A 239 -5.80 -14.00 -7.43
N LYS A 240 -4.71 -13.27 -7.64
CA LYS A 240 -3.34 -13.71 -7.35
C LYS A 240 -2.82 -13.22 -6.00
N GLY A 241 -3.16 -12.02 -5.57
CA GLY A 241 -2.85 -11.50 -4.25
C GLY A 241 -3.44 -12.35 -3.12
N GLY A 242 -4.69 -12.85 -3.29
CA GLY A 242 -5.34 -13.71 -2.29
C GLY A 242 -4.72 -15.09 -2.05
N LYS A 243 -3.76 -15.53 -2.86
CA LYS A 243 -3.07 -16.81 -2.68
C LYS A 243 -1.64 -16.67 -2.10
N SER A 244 -1.17 -15.43 -1.90
CA SER A 244 0.21 -15.12 -1.48
C SER A 244 0.32 -14.76 0.00
N HIS A 245 -0.70 -15.02 0.83
CA HIS A 245 -0.71 -14.58 2.24
C HIS A 245 0.27 -15.35 3.14
N THR A 246 0.80 -16.48 2.69
CA THR A 246 1.79 -17.23 3.46
C THR A 246 3.18 -16.96 2.89
N LEU A 247 4.02 -16.34 3.70
CA LEU A 247 5.43 -16.16 3.38
C LEU A 247 6.08 -17.55 3.20
N GLN A 248 7.13 -17.60 2.39
CA GLN A 248 7.97 -18.79 2.24
C GLN A 248 9.34 -18.47 2.82
N GLU A 249 9.93 -19.41 3.50
CA GLU A 249 11.27 -19.27 4.04
C GLU A 249 12.27 -18.91 2.92
N LEU A 250 13.13 -17.94 3.19
CA LEU A 250 14.11 -17.43 2.24
C LEU A 250 15.52 -17.86 2.64
N HIS A 251 16.30 -18.25 1.65
CA HIS A 251 17.72 -18.58 1.75
C HIS A 251 18.45 -17.80 0.65
N LEU A 252 18.49 -16.46 0.78
CA LEU A 252 19.12 -15.57 -0.18
C LEU A 252 20.61 -15.39 0.08
N VAL A 253 20.98 -15.42 1.35
CA VAL A 253 22.35 -15.25 1.85
C VAL A 253 22.70 -16.43 2.75
N GLU A 254 23.84 -17.10 2.50
CA GLU A 254 24.27 -18.27 3.27
C GLU A 254 24.66 -17.94 4.71
N ASN A 255 25.36 -16.82 4.93
CA ASN A 255 25.79 -16.37 6.25
C ASN A 255 25.37 -14.91 6.46
N PRO A 256 24.08 -14.64 6.79
CA PRO A 256 23.61 -13.28 6.98
C PRO A 256 24.27 -12.68 8.24
N THR A 257 24.66 -11.43 8.14
CA THR A 257 25.25 -10.66 9.25
C THR A 257 24.26 -9.68 9.87
N PHE A 258 23.19 -9.36 9.16
CA PHE A 258 22.16 -8.42 9.64
C PHE A 258 21.28 -9.07 10.71
N GLU A 259 21.27 -8.44 11.89
CA GLU A 259 20.37 -8.78 12.99
C GLU A 259 19.54 -7.54 13.38
N PRO A 260 18.21 -7.63 13.41
CA PRO A 260 17.34 -6.53 13.80
C PRO A 260 17.28 -6.37 15.32
N ILE A 261 18.44 -6.20 15.94
CA ILE A 261 18.61 -6.04 17.40
C ILE A 261 19.42 -4.77 17.63
N ILE A 262 18.86 -3.86 18.40
CA ILE A 262 19.45 -2.56 18.67
C ILE A 262 19.67 -2.42 20.18
N GLY A 263 20.93 -2.19 20.59
CA GLY A 263 21.25 -1.70 21.91
C GLY A 263 20.98 -0.19 22.01
N ILE A 264 20.12 0.22 22.91
CA ILE A 264 19.81 1.62 23.12
C ILE A 264 20.83 2.23 24.07
N ASN A 265 21.51 3.27 23.58
CA ASN A 265 22.51 4.04 24.34
C ASN A 265 22.01 5.47 24.57
N THR A 266 22.57 6.12 25.60
CA THR A 266 22.29 7.53 25.88
C THR A 266 22.66 8.42 24.70
N PRO A 267 21.79 9.38 24.29
CA PRO A 267 22.03 10.22 23.14
C PRO A 267 23.21 11.15 23.32
N THR A 268 24.04 11.30 22.30
CA THR A 268 25.25 12.13 22.32
C THR A 268 25.05 13.50 21.68
N ARG A 269 24.01 13.70 20.87
CA ARG A 269 23.83 14.93 20.06
C ARG A 269 22.45 15.58 20.16
N PHE A 270 21.65 15.19 21.14
CA PHE A 270 20.26 15.60 21.25
C PHE A 270 20.08 16.88 22.08
N ILE A 271 20.89 17.08 23.10
CA ILE A 271 20.70 18.09 24.16
C ILE A 271 21.73 19.22 24.06
N MET A 272 21.31 20.45 24.40
CA MET A 272 22.22 21.60 24.53
C MET A 272 23.21 21.37 25.65
N PRO A 273 24.52 21.61 25.45
CA PRO A 273 25.55 21.40 26.47
C PRO A 273 25.29 22.13 27.80
N ASP A 274 24.74 23.34 27.74
CA ASP A 274 24.48 24.18 28.89
C ASP A 274 23.32 23.69 29.79
N ASN A 275 22.51 22.75 29.28
CA ASN A 275 21.34 22.18 29.96
C ASN A 275 21.58 20.76 30.49
N ALA A 276 22.83 20.33 30.61
CA ALA A 276 23.18 18.94 30.93
C ALA A 276 22.60 18.40 32.26
N ASN A 277 22.30 19.25 33.24
CA ASN A 277 21.72 18.84 34.52
C ASN A 277 20.19 18.68 34.50
N ASP A 278 19.52 19.18 33.44
CA ASP A 278 18.05 19.20 33.30
C ASP A 278 17.64 18.56 31.97
N SER A 279 18.39 17.56 31.54
CA SER A 279 18.56 17.23 30.13
C SER A 279 17.74 16.04 29.64
N ILE A 280 17.23 15.20 30.55
CA ILE A 280 16.43 14.03 30.16
C ILE A 280 14.96 14.42 30.27
N PRO A 281 14.14 14.25 29.20
CA PRO A 281 12.72 14.46 29.31
C PRO A 281 12.06 13.38 30.15
N ASP A 282 11.08 13.78 30.96
CA ASP A 282 10.31 12.84 31.78
C ASP A 282 9.24 12.14 30.93
N ASN A 283 8.68 12.87 29.95
CA ASN A 283 7.54 12.40 29.14
C ASN A 283 7.87 12.46 27.65
N VAL A 284 7.10 11.71 26.86
CA VAL A 284 7.11 11.81 25.40
C VAL A 284 5.70 11.97 24.84
N VAL A 285 5.56 12.88 23.87
CA VAL A 285 4.39 13.03 23.00
C VAL A 285 4.81 12.83 21.57
N LEU A 286 4.29 11.79 20.93
CA LEU A 286 4.46 11.55 19.50
C LEU A 286 3.22 12.02 18.75
N ILE A 287 3.38 12.92 17.78
CA ILE A 287 2.31 13.42 16.92
C ILE A 287 2.51 12.83 15.54
N ILE A 288 1.53 12.03 15.09
CA ILE A 288 1.49 11.41 13.77
C ILE A 288 0.46 12.20 12.94
N LEU A 289 0.94 12.88 11.90
CA LEU A 289 0.12 13.71 11.03
C LEU A 289 -0.39 12.89 9.85
N GLU A 290 -1.71 12.88 9.64
CA GLU A 290 -2.35 12.19 8.52
C GLU A 290 -1.95 12.82 7.18
N SER A 291 -1.33 12.04 6.28
CA SER A 291 -0.99 12.44 4.90
C SER A 291 -0.10 13.69 4.77
N PHE A 292 0.75 14.00 5.77
CA PHE A 292 1.62 15.18 5.75
C PHE A 292 2.99 14.88 5.13
N GLY A 293 3.06 14.86 3.79
CA GLY A 293 4.34 14.82 3.08
C GLY A 293 5.16 16.10 3.26
N GLN A 294 6.50 15.98 3.16
CA GLN A 294 7.41 17.13 3.20
C GLN A 294 7.05 18.18 2.13
N GLU A 295 6.44 17.78 1.02
CA GLU A 295 5.97 18.66 -0.04
C GLU A 295 4.99 19.72 0.47
N MET A 296 4.13 19.37 1.44
CA MET A 296 3.08 20.24 1.97
C MET A 296 3.55 21.09 3.14
N ILE A 297 4.79 20.96 3.58
CA ILE A 297 5.36 21.67 4.73
C ILE A 297 6.32 22.74 4.24
N GLY A 298 6.04 24.01 4.55
CA GLY A 298 6.85 25.13 4.09
C GLY A 298 8.31 25.09 4.50
N TYR A 299 8.62 24.50 5.65
CA TYR A 299 9.99 24.27 6.12
C TYR A 299 10.82 23.41 5.14
N TYR A 300 10.23 22.42 4.49
CA TYR A 300 10.88 21.55 3.53
C TYR A 300 10.73 22.07 2.08
N ASN A 301 9.56 22.59 1.73
CA ASN A 301 9.22 23.08 0.39
C ASN A 301 8.68 24.52 0.40
N PRO A 302 9.52 25.53 0.71
CA PRO A 302 9.07 26.91 0.83
C PRO A 302 8.59 27.52 -0.51
N ALA A 303 8.98 26.96 -1.64
CA ALA A 303 8.54 27.46 -2.96
C ALA A 303 7.05 27.26 -3.20
N HIS A 304 6.46 26.18 -2.67
CA HIS A 304 5.04 25.87 -2.81
C HIS A 304 4.25 26.12 -1.51
N SER A 305 4.78 25.65 -0.39
CA SER A 305 3.98 25.41 0.82
C SER A 305 4.26 26.39 1.99
N ASN A 306 4.99 27.48 1.77
CA ASN A 306 5.37 28.43 2.81
C ASN A 306 4.21 29.10 3.55
N HIS A 307 2.98 28.93 3.10
CA HIS A 307 1.76 29.51 3.65
C HIS A 307 0.79 28.46 4.23
N LEU A 308 1.07 27.16 4.01
CA LEU A 308 0.19 26.06 4.43
C LEU A 308 0.41 25.68 5.89
N THR A 309 1.65 25.72 6.37
CA THR A 309 2.04 25.21 7.68
C THR A 309 2.86 26.19 8.52
N PRO A 310 2.41 27.45 8.68
CA PRO A 310 3.22 28.50 9.33
C PRO A 310 3.59 28.18 10.77
N PHE A 311 2.72 27.47 11.52
CA PHE A 311 3.04 27.04 12.88
C PHE A 311 4.05 25.90 12.89
N LEU A 312 3.79 24.85 12.12
CA LEU A 312 4.69 23.69 12.02
C LEU A 312 6.08 24.10 11.51
N ASP A 313 6.14 24.99 10.53
CA ASP A 313 7.40 25.56 10.03
C ASP A 313 8.22 26.23 11.16
N SER A 314 7.55 27.03 12.00
CA SER A 314 8.20 27.66 13.16
C SER A 314 8.64 26.66 14.21
N LEU A 315 7.88 25.59 14.42
CA LEU A 315 8.22 24.50 15.36
C LEU A 315 9.43 23.70 14.86
N LEU A 316 9.46 23.36 13.57
CA LEU A 316 10.55 22.61 12.95
C LEU A 316 11.88 23.40 12.94
N GLN A 317 11.81 24.74 12.84
CA GLN A 317 12.99 25.61 13.00
C GLN A 317 13.61 25.55 14.41
N GLN A 318 12.83 25.12 15.41
CA GLN A 318 13.28 24.95 16.80
C GLN A 318 13.54 23.49 17.15
N SER A 319 13.52 22.60 16.17
CA SER A 319 13.64 21.16 16.34
C SER A 319 14.93 20.61 15.75
N LEU A 320 15.33 19.42 16.17
CA LEU A 320 16.27 18.58 15.43
C LEU A 320 15.49 17.80 14.38
N THR A 321 15.76 18.04 13.09
CA THR A 321 15.02 17.46 11.98
C THR A 321 15.91 16.60 11.08
N PHE A 322 15.31 15.53 10.53
CA PHE A 322 15.95 14.61 9.61
C PHE A 322 15.24 14.61 8.25
N ASP A 323 15.91 14.09 7.21
CA ASP A 323 15.27 13.82 5.91
C ASP A 323 14.47 12.52 6.01
N GLY A 324 13.24 12.63 6.53
CA GLY A 324 12.39 11.52 6.90
C GLY A 324 11.77 10.78 5.72
N ARG A 325 11.64 9.45 5.86
CA ARG A 325 10.96 8.56 4.91
C ARG A 325 9.97 7.65 5.63
N ALA A 326 8.76 7.58 5.07
CA ALA A 326 7.78 6.58 5.47
C ALA A 326 8.18 5.17 5.00
N ASN A 327 7.80 4.14 5.74
CA ASN A 327 8.01 2.75 5.32
C ASN A 327 6.79 2.16 4.61
N GLY A 328 5.75 2.96 4.38
CA GLY A 328 4.53 2.59 3.67
C GLY A 328 3.84 3.78 3.03
N ARG A 329 2.73 3.51 2.34
CA ARG A 329 1.89 4.50 1.65
C ARG A 329 0.51 4.65 2.27
N ARG A 330 0.25 3.94 3.37
CA ARG A 330 -1.04 3.91 4.08
C ARG A 330 -0.80 3.95 5.59
N SER A 331 -1.75 4.49 6.31
CA SER A 331 -1.72 4.61 7.77
C SER A 331 -1.51 3.25 8.46
N ILE A 332 -2.15 2.19 7.96
CA ILE A 332 -2.00 0.83 8.48
C ILE A 332 -0.60 0.23 8.25
N GLU A 333 0.15 0.69 7.26
CA GLU A 333 1.53 0.28 6.98
C GLU A 333 2.52 1.01 7.88
N SER A 334 2.21 2.27 8.24
CA SER A 334 3.11 3.11 9.03
C SER A 334 3.08 2.79 10.52
N LEU A 335 1.94 2.38 11.06
CA LEU A 335 1.80 2.17 12.49
C LEU A 335 2.75 1.09 13.04
N PRO A 336 2.91 -0.11 12.42
CA PRO A 336 3.94 -1.08 12.80
C PRO A 336 5.37 -0.52 12.67
N SER A 337 5.62 0.29 11.63
CA SER A 337 6.94 0.88 11.42
C SER A 337 7.32 1.86 12.54
N ILE A 338 6.39 2.73 12.93
CA ILE A 338 6.61 3.75 13.94
C ILE A 338 6.67 3.12 15.35
N LEU A 339 5.74 2.22 15.68
CA LEU A 339 5.56 1.73 17.05
C LEU A 339 6.45 0.54 17.42
N SER A 340 6.84 -0.28 16.43
CA SER A 340 7.60 -1.51 16.68
C SER A 340 8.84 -1.69 15.80
N GLY A 341 9.19 -0.69 15.00
CA GLY A 341 10.35 -0.78 14.11
C GLY A 341 10.22 -1.87 13.03
N LEU A 342 8.99 -2.30 12.69
CA LEU A 342 8.71 -3.34 11.71
C LEU A 342 8.29 -2.70 10.38
N PRO A 343 9.13 -2.69 9.32
CA PRO A 343 8.81 -2.05 8.04
C PRO A 343 7.75 -2.82 7.26
N SER A 344 7.05 -2.14 6.35
CA SER A 344 6.09 -2.77 5.44
C SER A 344 6.83 -3.48 4.29
N MET A 345 7.00 -4.81 4.40
CA MET A 345 7.71 -5.66 3.44
C MET A 345 6.85 -6.81 2.89
N MET A 346 5.54 -6.78 3.13
CA MET A 346 4.57 -7.76 2.64
C MET A 346 3.53 -7.12 1.75
N GLU A 347 2.85 -7.91 0.93
CA GLU A 347 1.67 -7.43 0.18
C GLU A 347 0.50 -7.09 1.08
N VAL A 348 0.35 -7.80 2.20
CA VAL A 348 -0.72 -7.64 3.18
C VAL A 348 -0.14 -6.97 4.41
N ASP A 349 -0.84 -6.00 4.94
CA ASP A 349 -0.41 -5.25 6.12
C ASP A 349 -0.36 -6.13 7.35
N PHE A 350 0.66 -5.95 8.18
CA PHE A 350 0.85 -6.77 9.38
C PHE A 350 -0.41 -6.84 10.28
N PRO A 351 -1.10 -5.72 10.60
CA PRO A 351 -2.28 -5.75 11.48
C PRO A 351 -3.49 -6.54 10.94
N THR A 352 -3.49 -6.87 9.64
CA THR A 352 -4.57 -7.65 9.00
C THR A 352 -4.08 -8.96 8.40
N SER A 353 -2.79 -9.27 8.57
CA SER A 353 -2.18 -10.50 8.06
C SER A 353 -2.43 -11.69 8.96
N SER A 354 -2.15 -12.90 8.43
CA SER A 354 -2.13 -14.13 9.24
C SER A 354 -1.03 -14.16 10.29
N TYR A 355 -0.10 -13.21 10.25
CA TYR A 355 1.02 -13.07 11.18
C TYR A 355 0.72 -12.10 12.33
N PHE A 356 -0.45 -11.48 12.38
CA PHE A 356 -0.83 -10.55 13.45
C PHE A 356 -0.77 -11.20 14.84
N GLY A 357 -0.96 -12.51 14.92
CA GLY A 357 -0.82 -13.27 16.18
C GLY A 357 0.63 -13.54 16.62
N ASN A 358 1.64 -13.10 15.87
CA ASN A 358 3.02 -13.20 16.30
C ASN A 358 3.30 -12.28 17.46
N ASP A 359 4.16 -12.72 18.39
CA ASP A 359 4.67 -11.87 19.47
C ASP A 359 5.52 -10.75 18.85
N LEU A 360 5.13 -9.50 19.08
CA LEU A 360 5.81 -8.32 18.60
C LEU A 360 5.88 -7.29 19.72
N HIS A 361 7.08 -6.84 20.05
CA HIS A 361 7.27 -5.77 21.03
C HIS A 361 7.42 -4.42 20.31
N GLY A 362 6.75 -3.40 20.86
CA GLY A 362 6.94 -2.00 20.47
C GLY A 362 7.69 -1.22 21.53
N PHE A 363 8.07 0.03 21.22
CA PHE A 363 8.69 0.89 22.22
C PHE A 363 7.75 1.21 23.40
N GLY A 364 6.43 1.02 23.23
CA GLY A 364 5.44 1.10 24.28
C GLY A 364 5.67 0.06 25.38
N ASP A 365 6.04 -1.18 25.03
CA ASP A 365 6.36 -2.23 26.01
C ASP A 365 7.57 -1.88 26.84
N ASN A 366 8.63 -1.35 26.20
CA ASN A 366 9.84 -0.90 26.90
C ASN A 366 9.51 0.25 27.87
N LEU A 367 8.75 1.26 27.42
CA LEU A 367 8.36 2.38 28.27
C LEU A 367 7.48 1.95 29.45
N LYS A 368 6.52 1.05 29.19
CA LYS A 368 5.68 0.46 30.24
C LYS A 368 6.52 -0.29 31.28
N ALA A 369 7.52 -1.09 30.86
CA ALA A 369 8.43 -1.78 31.76
C ALA A 369 9.23 -0.81 32.63
N HIS A 370 9.45 0.44 32.17
CA HIS A 370 10.09 1.51 32.90
C HIS A 370 9.10 2.44 33.65
N GLY A 371 7.84 2.02 33.78
CA GLY A 371 6.84 2.70 34.61
C GLY A 371 6.09 3.85 33.95
N TYR A 372 6.21 4.00 32.63
CA TYR A 372 5.44 4.99 31.86
C TYR A 372 3.97 4.57 31.74
N GLN A 373 3.07 5.55 31.85
CA GLN A 373 1.68 5.39 31.41
C GLN A 373 1.63 5.59 29.90
N THR A 374 1.19 4.56 29.18
CA THR A 374 1.20 4.55 27.71
C THR A 374 -0.19 4.71 27.11
N SER A 375 -0.37 5.62 26.16
CA SER A 375 -1.67 5.92 25.57
C SER A 375 -1.60 6.33 24.10
N ILE A 376 -2.64 5.96 23.33
CA ILE A 376 -2.84 6.41 21.94
C ILE A 376 -4.19 7.12 21.83
N PHE A 377 -4.17 8.29 21.19
CA PHE A 377 -5.33 9.10 20.87
C PHE A 377 -5.50 9.15 19.36
N HIS A 378 -6.57 8.55 18.86
CA HIS A 378 -6.92 8.49 17.45
C HIS A 378 -8.41 8.76 17.29
N GLY A 379 -8.81 9.93 16.81
CA GLY A 379 -10.20 10.39 16.79
C GLY A 379 -11.17 9.59 15.90
N GLY A 380 -10.71 8.54 15.25
CA GLY A 380 -11.52 7.61 14.45
C GLY A 380 -12.40 6.68 15.29
N ASN A 381 -13.25 5.90 14.60
CA ASN A 381 -14.01 4.86 15.27
C ASN A 381 -13.08 3.83 15.89
N ASN A 382 -13.42 3.35 17.09
CA ASN A 382 -12.70 2.22 17.71
C ASN A 382 -12.84 0.99 16.81
N GLY A 383 -11.73 0.26 16.61
CA GLY A 383 -11.68 -0.88 15.68
C GLY A 383 -11.20 -0.55 14.26
N THR A 384 -11.18 0.73 13.86
CA THR A 384 -10.68 1.14 12.54
C THR A 384 -9.28 0.57 12.27
N MET A 385 -9.12 -0.20 11.19
CA MET A 385 -7.86 -0.83 10.77
C MET A 385 -7.16 -1.65 11.88
N ASN A 386 -7.88 -2.10 12.90
CA ASN A 386 -7.34 -2.78 14.11
C ASN A 386 -6.34 -1.92 14.91
N PHE A 387 -6.40 -0.59 14.83
CA PHE A 387 -5.44 0.29 15.50
C PHE A 387 -5.47 0.15 17.01
N ASP A 388 -6.64 0.02 17.60
CA ASP A 388 -6.83 -0.20 19.04
C ASP A 388 -6.19 -1.52 19.50
N VAL A 389 -6.45 -2.61 18.77
CA VAL A 389 -5.90 -3.95 19.09
C VAL A 389 -4.38 -3.96 18.85
N PHE A 390 -3.91 -3.38 17.75
CA PHE A 390 -2.48 -3.30 17.45
C PHE A 390 -1.73 -2.45 18.51
N SER A 391 -2.31 -1.32 18.91
CA SER A 391 -1.71 -0.45 19.92
C SER A 391 -1.50 -1.20 21.24
N GLN A 392 -2.49 -1.98 21.70
CA GLN A 392 -2.37 -2.81 22.89
C GLN A 392 -1.32 -3.91 22.72
N HIS A 393 -1.24 -4.49 21.52
CA HIS A 393 -0.26 -5.53 21.18
C HIS A 393 1.19 -5.06 21.29
N VAL A 394 1.45 -3.76 21.13
CA VAL A 394 2.80 -3.13 21.20
C VAL A 394 2.99 -2.21 22.41
N GLY A 395 2.25 -2.49 23.50
CA GLY A 395 2.48 -1.94 24.83
C GLY A 395 1.79 -0.61 25.14
N PHE A 396 0.82 -0.15 24.33
CA PHE A 396 0.01 1.02 24.67
C PHE A 396 -1.28 0.60 25.39
N GLU A 397 -1.36 0.84 26.70
CA GLU A 397 -2.42 0.32 27.56
C GLU A 397 -3.78 0.99 27.33
N HIS A 398 -3.77 2.27 26.95
CA HIS A 398 -4.98 3.07 26.80
C HIS A 398 -5.14 3.53 25.35
N TYR A 399 -6.33 3.28 24.79
CA TYR A 399 -6.72 3.79 23.49
C TYR A 399 -7.91 4.75 23.64
N TYR A 400 -7.78 5.95 23.13
CA TYR A 400 -8.81 6.98 23.14
C TYR A 400 -9.25 7.27 21.73
N GLY A 401 -10.37 6.67 21.33
CA GLY A 401 -11.02 6.86 20.05
C GLY A 401 -12.24 7.79 20.13
N ARG A 402 -13.10 7.70 19.11
CA ARG A 402 -14.37 8.40 19.10
C ARG A 402 -15.26 8.05 20.27
N THR A 403 -15.25 6.78 20.70
CA THR A 403 -16.04 6.31 21.86
C THR A 403 -15.67 7.03 23.14
N GLU A 404 -14.37 7.21 23.43
CA GLU A 404 -13.87 7.86 24.64
C GLU A 404 -13.98 9.37 24.56
N TYR A 405 -13.99 9.93 23.33
CA TYR A 405 -14.26 11.36 23.10
C TYR A 405 -15.70 11.75 23.44
N ASP A 406 -16.66 10.88 23.14
CA ASP A 406 -18.09 10.94 23.50
C ASP A 406 -18.80 12.27 23.13
N ASN A 407 -18.40 12.89 22.00
CA ASN A 407 -19.08 14.08 21.47
C ASN A 407 -19.12 14.10 19.93
N ASP A 408 -20.20 13.59 19.37
CA ASP A 408 -20.41 13.53 17.91
C ASP A 408 -20.65 14.90 17.23
N ALA A 409 -20.78 16.00 17.99
CA ALA A 409 -20.88 17.32 17.38
C ALA A 409 -19.61 17.73 16.62
N ASP A 410 -18.47 17.17 17.00
CA ASP A 410 -17.16 17.41 16.41
C ASP A 410 -16.74 16.32 15.40
N TYR A 411 -17.63 15.37 15.09
CA TYR A 411 -17.40 14.30 14.12
C TYR A 411 -17.62 14.79 12.68
N ASP A 412 -16.67 14.50 11.79
CA ASP A 412 -16.71 14.91 10.37
C ASP A 412 -17.73 14.13 9.52
N ASN A 413 -18.45 13.17 10.12
CA ASN A 413 -19.37 12.23 9.51
C ASN A 413 -18.74 11.24 8.51
N LYS A 414 -17.42 11.09 8.52
CA LYS A 414 -16.68 10.20 7.62
C LYS A 414 -15.67 9.34 8.40
N TRP A 415 -14.60 9.95 8.87
CA TRP A 415 -13.45 9.27 9.43
C TRP A 415 -13.31 9.43 10.94
N GLY A 416 -13.52 10.66 11.46
CA GLY A 416 -13.28 10.89 12.87
C GLY A 416 -13.62 12.30 13.37
N ILE A 417 -13.22 12.55 14.60
CA ILE A 417 -13.34 13.84 15.25
C ILE A 417 -12.34 14.82 14.58
N PHE A 418 -12.77 16.02 14.29
CA PHE A 418 -11.90 17.07 13.75
C PHE A 418 -10.69 17.33 14.65
N ASP A 419 -9.50 17.54 14.04
CA ASP A 419 -8.23 17.69 14.75
C ASP A 419 -8.24 18.82 15.79
N GLY A 420 -8.90 19.94 15.52
CA GLY A 420 -8.97 21.07 16.47
C GLY A 420 -9.50 20.65 17.84
N PRO A 421 -10.76 20.23 17.97
CA PRO A 421 -11.32 19.78 19.25
C PRO A 421 -10.62 18.50 19.79
N PHE A 422 -10.18 17.59 18.93
CA PHE A 422 -9.54 16.35 19.36
C PHE A 422 -8.16 16.59 20.02
N LEU A 423 -7.33 17.46 19.45
CA LEU A 423 -6.04 17.82 20.03
C LEU A 423 -6.20 18.63 21.34
N GLN A 424 -7.30 19.39 21.50
CA GLN A 424 -7.62 20.02 22.81
C GLN A 424 -8.05 18.98 23.84
N TYR A 425 -8.85 17.98 23.44
CA TYR A 425 -9.17 16.82 24.29
C TYR A 425 -7.89 16.08 24.72
N PHE A 426 -6.97 15.82 23.78
CA PHE A 426 -5.69 15.21 24.05
C PHE A 426 -4.87 16.00 25.10
N ALA A 427 -4.67 17.32 24.88
CA ALA A 427 -3.92 18.16 25.80
C ALA A 427 -4.51 18.18 27.23
N ASN A 428 -5.84 18.15 27.36
CA ASN A 428 -6.52 18.16 28.65
C ASN A 428 -6.47 16.79 29.34
N ASN A 429 -6.52 15.69 28.59
CA ASN A 429 -6.38 14.35 29.16
C ASN A 429 -4.98 14.11 29.74
N LEU A 430 -3.94 14.62 29.09
CA LEU A 430 -2.57 14.49 29.60
C LEU A 430 -2.35 15.13 30.99
N ASP A 431 -3.19 16.10 31.38
CA ASP A 431 -3.16 16.64 32.76
C ASP A 431 -3.63 15.64 33.81
N THR A 432 -4.38 14.63 33.42
CA THR A 432 -4.92 13.62 34.34
C THR A 432 -4.07 12.35 34.39
N VAL A 433 -3.11 12.22 33.48
CA VAL A 433 -2.21 11.06 33.39
C VAL A 433 -1.03 11.23 34.36
N SER A 434 -0.69 10.15 35.06
CA SER A 434 0.49 10.16 35.93
C SER A 434 1.76 10.22 35.09
N GLN A 435 2.73 11.03 35.55
CA GLN A 435 4.06 11.05 34.94
C GLN A 435 4.95 9.97 35.56
N PRO A 436 5.87 9.36 34.81
CA PRO A 436 6.13 9.65 33.41
C PRO A 436 5.05 9.05 32.46
N PHE A 437 4.78 9.72 31.35
CA PHE A 437 3.85 9.22 30.34
C PHE A 437 4.46 9.21 28.93
N ALA A 438 3.94 8.29 28.11
CA ALA A 438 4.17 8.23 26.69
C ALA A 438 2.82 8.26 25.95
N ALA A 439 2.56 9.33 25.21
CA ALA A 439 1.28 9.56 24.58
C ALA A 439 1.45 9.82 23.08
N ILE A 440 0.58 9.22 22.28
CA ILE A 440 0.56 9.38 20.83
C ILE A 440 -0.74 10.09 20.44
N ALA A 441 -0.65 11.13 19.61
CA ALA A 441 -1.78 11.76 18.97
C ALA A 441 -1.72 11.52 17.45
N TYR A 442 -2.82 11.05 16.88
CA TYR A 442 -2.97 10.80 15.45
C TYR A 442 -4.03 11.75 14.88
N THR A 443 -3.68 12.58 13.89
CA THR A 443 -4.61 13.52 13.23
C THR A 443 -5.38 12.83 12.12
N LEU A 444 -6.55 13.37 11.72
CA LEU A 444 -7.43 12.76 10.72
C LEU A 444 -8.00 13.74 9.69
N SER A 445 -7.98 15.06 9.98
CA SER A 445 -8.75 16.03 9.18
C SER A 445 -8.24 16.22 7.76
N SER A 446 -6.98 15.86 7.50
CA SER A 446 -6.37 15.88 6.16
C SER A 446 -6.64 14.61 5.34
N HIS A 447 -7.48 13.70 5.82
CA HIS A 447 -7.95 12.55 5.06
C HIS A 447 -9.03 12.92 4.04
N HIS A 448 -9.06 12.27 2.86
CA HIS A 448 -10.14 12.44 1.89
C HIS A 448 -11.50 12.09 2.52
N PRO A 449 -12.59 12.86 2.33
CA PRO A 449 -12.82 13.89 1.30
C PRO A 449 -12.44 15.33 1.69
N PHE A 450 -11.50 15.53 2.64
CA PHE A 450 -10.95 16.85 2.98
C PHE A 450 -12.01 17.82 3.53
N THR A 451 -12.73 17.37 4.57
CA THR A 451 -13.82 18.13 5.18
C THR A 451 -13.28 19.14 6.20
N LEU A 452 -13.83 20.34 6.20
CA LEU A 452 -13.53 21.35 7.22
C LEU A 452 -14.70 21.48 8.20
N PRO A 453 -14.45 21.79 9.48
CA PRO A 453 -15.51 22.05 10.44
C PRO A 453 -16.30 23.30 10.06
N THR A 454 -17.62 23.26 10.31
CA THR A 454 -18.50 24.38 10.03
C THR A 454 -18.07 25.64 10.80
N GLY A 455 -17.88 26.75 10.08
CA GLY A 455 -17.46 28.01 10.67
C GLY A 455 -15.95 28.20 10.77
N PHE A 456 -15.12 27.25 10.33
CA PHE A 456 -13.68 27.48 10.23
C PHE A 456 -13.41 28.56 9.17
N VAL A 457 -12.62 29.57 9.53
CA VAL A 457 -12.34 30.73 8.66
C VAL A 457 -10.94 30.56 8.06
N LEU A 458 -10.88 30.39 6.75
CA LEU A 458 -9.65 30.39 5.98
C LEU A 458 -9.14 31.84 5.74
N PRO A 459 -7.83 32.03 5.51
CA PRO A 459 -7.27 33.29 5.02
C PRO A 459 -7.96 33.77 3.71
N SER A 460 -7.95 35.07 3.45
CA SER A 460 -8.68 35.67 2.33
C SER A 460 -8.15 35.30 0.93
N ASP A 461 -6.92 34.84 0.84
CA ASP A 461 -6.19 34.57 -0.40
C ASP A 461 -6.09 33.06 -0.75
N THR A 462 -6.93 32.22 -0.09
CA THR A 462 -6.96 30.77 -0.29
C THR A 462 -7.85 30.30 -1.45
N TYR A 463 -8.25 31.18 -2.33
CA TYR A 463 -9.16 30.86 -3.43
C TYR A 463 -8.65 29.72 -4.33
N ASN A 464 -7.34 29.70 -4.57
CA ASN A 464 -6.70 28.69 -5.43
C ASN A 464 -6.27 27.41 -4.70
N TRP A 465 -6.49 27.33 -3.38
CA TRP A 465 -6.09 26.15 -2.62
C TRP A 465 -7.01 24.97 -2.93
N SER A 466 -6.42 23.80 -3.09
CA SER A 466 -7.17 22.54 -3.15
C SER A 466 -7.91 22.27 -1.82
N SER A 467 -8.83 21.33 -1.83
CA SER A 467 -9.49 20.91 -0.58
C SER A 467 -8.50 20.31 0.41
N PHE A 468 -7.50 19.60 -0.10
CA PHE A 468 -6.42 19.03 0.72
C PHE A 468 -5.57 20.13 1.38
N GLU A 469 -5.09 21.12 0.62
CA GLU A 469 -4.31 22.24 1.17
C GLU A 469 -5.06 22.98 2.28
N LYS A 470 -6.37 23.16 2.13
CA LYS A 470 -7.22 23.77 3.17
C LYS A 470 -7.26 22.95 4.46
N THR A 471 -7.29 21.62 4.37
CA THR A 471 -7.26 20.76 5.56
C THR A 471 -5.88 20.68 6.17
N VAL A 472 -4.80 20.71 5.38
CA VAL A 472 -3.42 20.87 5.89
C VAL A 472 -3.29 22.13 6.73
N TYR A 473 -3.77 23.27 6.22
CA TYR A 473 -3.78 24.53 6.97
C TYR A 473 -4.63 24.46 8.25
N TYR A 474 -5.78 23.78 8.18
CA TYR A 474 -6.62 23.56 9.36
C TYR A 474 -5.89 22.75 10.44
N THR A 475 -5.24 21.67 10.07
CA THR A 475 -4.46 20.84 11.00
C THR A 475 -3.27 21.62 11.59
N ASP A 476 -2.60 22.47 10.79
CA ASP A 476 -1.57 23.38 11.32
C ASP A 476 -2.11 24.34 12.37
N CYS A 477 -3.31 24.90 12.15
CA CYS A 477 -4.00 25.72 13.16
C CYS A 477 -4.35 24.91 14.41
N ALA A 478 -4.79 23.66 14.26
CA ALA A 478 -5.10 22.77 15.36
C ALA A 478 -3.84 22.44 16.19
N LEU A 479 -2.71 22.20 15.53
CA LEU A 479 -1.40 22.02 16.18
C LEU A 479 -0.97 23.28 16.95
N ARG A 480 -1.09 24.46 16.35
CA ARG A 480 -0.79 25.72 17.02
C ARG A 480 -1.59 25.86 18.31
N ASP A 481 -2.87 25.60 18.25
CA ASP A 481 -3.76 25.75 19.40
C ASP A 481 -3.50 24.65 20.45
N PHE A 482 -3.12 23.44 20.04
CA PHE A 482 -2.62 22.38 20.93
C PHE A 482 -1.37 22.84 21.68
N PHE A 483 -0.33 23.28 20.99
CA PHE A 483 0.92 23.71 21.61
C PHE A 483 0.72 24.93 22.51
N LYS A 484 -0.20 25.84 22.13
CA LYS A 484 -0.56 26.98 22.98
C LYS A 484 -1.21 26.51 24.29
N THR A 485 -2.10 25.53 24.26
CA THR A 485 -2.72 24.94 25.45
C THR A 485 -1.68 24.15 26.24
N ALA A 486 -0.90 23.28 25.59
CA ALA A 486 0.14 22.47 26.21
C ALA A 486 1.20 23.32 26.96
N ALA A 487 1.58 24.47 26.38
CA ALA A 487 2.54 25.38 27.02
C ALA A 487 2.06 25.96 28.36
N THR A 488 0.78 25.88 28.68
CA THR A 488 0.24 26.26 30.00
C THR A 488 0.31 25.16 31.05
N LYS A 489 0.66 23.92 30.63
CA LYS A 489 0.64 22.72 31.47
C LYS A 489 1.99 22.46 32.13
N ALA A 490 1.97 21.91 33.33
CA ALA A 490 3.19 21.64 34.11
C ALA A 490 4.12 20.63 33.42
N TRP A 491 3.58 19.67 32.68
CA TRP A 491 4.33 18.63 31.98
C TRP A 491 5.06 19.12 30.71
N PHE A 492 4.67 20.25 30.13
CA PHE A 492 5.18 20.73 28.84
C PHE A 492 6.71 20.86 28.78
N GLY A 493 7.29 21.53 29.76
CA GLY A 493 8.73 21.78 29.82
C GLY A 493 9.60 20.54 30.07
N HIS A 494 8.97 19.40 30.38
CA HIS A 494 9.63 18.12 30.67
C HIS A 494 9.23 17.05 29.62
N THR A 495 8.64 17.47 28.50
CA THR A 495 8.12 16.57 27.47
C THR A 495 8.92 16.70 26.18
N LEU A 496 9.41 15.57 25.68
CA LEU A 496 9.90 15.43 24.31
C LEU A 496 8.71 15.32 23.37
N PHE A 497 8.62 16.21 22.38
CA PHE A 497 7.67 16.12 21.28
C PHE A 497 8.38 15.55 20.06
N VAL A 498 7.81 14.50 19.48
CA VAL A 498 8.27 13.89 18.24
C VAL A 498 7.17 14.09 17.20
N ILE A 499 7.52 14.63 16.04
CA ILE A 499 6.58 14.92 14.98
C ILE A 499 6.97 14.10 13.74
N THR A 500 6.00 13.33 13.24
CA THR A 500 6.12 12.62 11.97
C THR A 500 4.78 12.62 11.25
N ALA A 501 4.73 12.05 10.05
CA ALA A 501 3.47 11.72 9.37
C ALA A 501 3.38 10.21 9.18
N ASP A 502 2.17 9.71 8.96
CA ASP A 502 1.94 8.31 8.65
C ASP A 502 2.45 7.96 7.24
N HIS A 503 2.10 8.76 6.27
CA HIS A 503 2.61 8.70 4.89
C HIS A 503 2.59 10.08 4.24
N ALA A 504 3.22 10.21 3.08
CA ALA A 504 3.16 11.44 2.30
C ALA A 504 1.80 11.58 1.58
N ASN A 505 1.49 12.81 1.22
CA ASN A 505 0.30 13.20 0.47
C ASN A 505 0.19 12.51 -0.89
N THR A 506 -1.02 12.53 -1.45
CA THR A 506 -1.35 11.96 -2.77
C THR A 506 -1.52 13.01 -3.86
N GLU A 507 -1.67 14.29 -3.49
CA GLU A 507 -1.64 15.43 -4.41
C GLU A 507 -0.19 15.92 -4.51
N HIS A 508 0.37 15.96 -5.70
CA HIS A 508 1.76 16.37 -5.94
C HIS A 508 1.82 17.57 -6.87
N TYR A 509 2.69 18.50 -6.54
CA TYR A 509 2.93 19.76 -7.25
C TYR A 509 4.32 19.84 -7.84
N ASP A 510 5.25 19.02 -7.33
CA ASP A 510 6.64 18.90 -7.80
C ASP A 510 6.94 17.45 -8.18
N ASP A 511 7.51 17.25 -9.37
CA ASP A 511 7.88 15.93 -9.89
C ASP A 511 8.85 15.16 -8.96
N ALA A 512 9.68 15.86 -8.19
CA ALA A 512 10.60 15.21 -7.27
C ALA A 512 9.84 14.48 -6.14
N PHE A 513 8.74 15.06 -5.62
CA PHE A 513 7.91 14.41 -4.61
C PHE A 513 6.97 13.35 -5.19
N ASN A 514 6.70 13.41 -6.50
CA ASN A 514 5.93 12.37 -7.19
C ASN A 514 6.79 11.18 -7.65
N SER A 515 8.08 11.19 -7.40
CA SER A 515 8.98 10.07 -7.69
C SER A 515 8.83 8.93 -6.70
N VAL A 516 9.34 7.72 -7.06
CA VAL A 516 9.38 6.56 -6.16
C VAL A 516 10.11 6.86 -4.83
N TRP A 517 11.00 7.83 -4.82
CA TRP A 517 11.70 8.29 -3.64
C TRP A 517 10.92 9.38 -2.88
N GLY A 518 10.45 10.38 -3.61
CA GLY A 518 9.79 11.56 -3.03
C GLY A 518 8.42 11.27 -2.41
N MET A 519 7.67 10.31 -2.96
CA MET A 519 6.35 9.93 -2.45
C MET A 519 6.37 9.27 -1.05
N TYR A 520 7.54 9.06 -0.47
CA TYR A 520 7.73 8.59 0.90
C TYR A 520 8.31 9.66 1.83
N ALA A 521 8.52 10.89 1.34
CA ALA A 521 9.12 11.97 2.10
C ALA A 521 8.14 12.50 3.16
N VAL A 522 8.44 12.26 4.44
CA VAL A 522 7.66 12.69 5.62
C VAL A 522 8.53 13.44 6.60
N PRO A 523 7.98 14.33 7.46
CA PRO A 523 8.76 14.94 8.52
C PRO A 523 9.17 13.88 9.57
N ILE A 524 10.40 13.98 10.07
CA ILE A 524 10.85 13.33 11.32
C ILE A 524 11.60 14.39 12.12
N ALA A 525 11.01 14.82 13.23
CA ALA A 525 11.50 15.93 14.03
C ALA A 525 11.37 15.66 15.53
N PHE A 526 12.37 16.12 16.29
CA PHE A 526 12.41 16.04 17.74
C PHE A 526 12.47 17.46 18.30
N TYR A 527 11.49 17.83 19.10
CA TYR A 527 11.37 19.12 19.76
C TYR A 527 11.33 18.94 21.29
N TYR A 528 12.25 19.56 21.99
CA TYR A 528 12.25 19.59 23.45
C TYR A 528 12.34 21.05 23.88
N PRO A 529 11.28 21.63 24.50
CA PRO A 529 11.17 23.07 24.71
C PRO A 529 12.38 23.73 25.39
N GLY A 530 13.11 24.56 24.63
CA GLY A 530 14.28 25.30 25.12
C GLY A 530 15.49 24.46 25.47
N LYS A 531 15.49 23.15 25.22
CA LYS A 531 16.54 22.21 25.63
C LYS A 531 17.17 21.43 24.47
N ILE A 532 16.53 21.33 23.33
CA ILE A 532 17.12 20.73 22.14
C ILE A 532 18.02 21.73 21.41
N ALA A 533 19.08 21.24 20.76
CA ALA A 533 19.88 22.00 19.81
C ALA A 533 19.21 21.95 18.43
N PRO A 534 18.54 23.05 17.98
CA PRO A 534 17.88 23.04 16.67
C PRO A 534 18.88 22.79 15.56
N ASN A 535 18.59 21.82 14.71
CA ASN A 535 19.44 21.51 13.56
C ASN A 535 18.61 20.86 12.45
N ARG A 536 18.81 21.32 11.22
CA ARG A 536 18.29 20.64 10.03
C ARG A 536 19.40 19.75 9.46
N THR A 537 19.28 18.45 9.70
CA THR A 537 20.19 17.48 9.10
C THR A 537 19.68 17.09 7.70
N ASN A 538 20.59 16.75 6.80
CA ASN A 538 20.24 16.09 5.54
C ASN A 538 20.36 14.56 5.67
N GLU A 539 20.55 14.07 6.89
CA GLU A 539 20.68 12.66 7.16
C GLU A 539 19.32 11.98 6.98
N MET A 540 19.30 10.93 6.18
CA MET A 540 18.10 10.14 5.96
C MET A 540 17.72 9.42 7.25
N ALA A 541 16.42 9.43 7.53
CA ALA A 541 15.79 8.68 8.61
C ALA A 541 14.52 8.00 8.09
N GLN A 542 14.12 6.89 8.71
CA GLN A 542 12.87 6.22 8.38
C GLN A 542 11.99 6.07 9.62
N GLN A 543 10.70 5.78 9.43
CA GLN A 543 9.76 5.66 10.55
C GLN A 543 10.17 4.59 11.57
N THR A 544 10.80 3.51 11.12
CA THR A 544 11.29 2.44 12.02
C THR A 544 12.40 2.93 12.97
N ASP A 545 13.02 4.07 12.70
CA ASP A 545 14.07 4.65 13.55
C ASP A 545 13.48 5.39 14.80
N ILE A 546 12.19 5.74 14.75
CA ILE A 546 11.57 6.64 15.73
C ILE A 546 11.56 6.02 17.13
N GLY A 547 11.13 4.76 17.26
CA GLY A 547 11.00 4.10 18.56
C GLY A 547 12.33 3.99 19.30
N ALA A 548 13.39 3.51 18.63
CA ALA A 548 14.73 3.42 19.19
C ALA A 548 15.28 4.79 19.62
N SER A 549 15.01 5.83 18.83
CA SER A 549 15.44 7.20 19.11
C SER A 549 14.68 7.81 20.28
N ILE A 550 13.39 7.53 20.44
CA ILE A 550 12.60 7.93 21.62
C ILE A 550 13.19 7.32 22.89
N LEU A 551 13.41 6.01 22.91
CA LEU A 551 13.98 5.32 24.08
C LEU A 551 15.33 5.90 24.44
N SER A 552 16.19 6.15 23.47
CA SER A 552 17.49 6.80 23.69
C SER A 552 17.35 8.20 24.29
N ALA A 553 16.45 9.04 23.75
CA ALA A 553 16.24 10.40 24.24
C ALA A 553 15.70 10.43 25.70
N LEU A 554 14.91 9.44 26.07
CA LEU A 554 14.39 9.25 27.43
C LEU A 554 15.38 8.55 28.37
N ASN A 555 16.60 8.26 27.88
CA ASN A 555 17.64 7.53 28.64
C ASN A 555 17.16 6.13 29.11
N VAL A 556 16.28 5.51 28.36
CA VAL A 556 15.88 4.13 28.57
C VAL A 556 16.91 3.25 27.86
N THR A 557 17.87 2.73 28.62
CA THR A 557 18.91 1.83 28.13
C THR A 557 18.37 0.42 28.11
N ASP A 558 18.12 -0.11 26.92
CA ASP A 558 17.52 -1.43 26.71
C ASP A 558 18.09 -2.07 25.44
N THR A 559 17.72 -3.30 25.17
CA THR A 559 17.98 -3.94 23.88
C THR A 559 16.64 -4.31 23.27
N ILE A 560 16.41 -3.87 22.05
CA ILE A 560 15.12 -4.02 21.36
C ILE A 560 15.25 -4.74 20.03
N PHE A 561 14.16 -5.35 19.60
CA PHE A 561 14.00 -5.80 18.22
C PHE A 561 13.50 -4.63 17.37
N SER A 562 14.21 -4.27 16.30
CA SER A 562 13.80 -3.24 15.35
C SER A 562 14.61 -3.33 14.06
N PHE A 563 13.98 -3.08 12.91
CA PHE A 563 14.64 -2.86 11.61
C PHE A 563 15.14 -1.43 11.40
N GLY A 564 14.82 -0.53 12.33
CA GLY A 564 15.33 0.83 12.35
C GLY A 564 16.66 0.95 13.07
N ARG A 565 17.08 2.19 13.34
CA ARG A 565 18.29 2.52 14.12
C ARG A 565 18.01 3.63 15.14
N ASN A 566 18.93 3.83 16.04
CA ASN A 566 18.94 5.02 16.91
C ASN A 566 19.54 6.21 16.14
N LEU A 567 18.75 7.22 15.83
CA LEU A 567 19.18 8.42 15.10
C LEU A 567 20.24 9.26 15.86
N PHE A 568 20.40 9.03 17.14
CA PHE A 568 21.41 9.71 17.97
C PHE A 568 22.74 8.95 18.04
N ASP A 569 22.78 7.72 17.53
CA ASP A 569 24.02 6.94 17.38
C ASP A 569 24.60 7.16 15.98
N THR A 570 25.66 7.95 15.89
CA THR A 570 26.30 8.31 14.61
C THR A 570 27.09 7.18 13.95
N LEU A 571 27.26 6.05 14.65
CA LEU A 571 27.97 4.89 14.11
C LEU A 571 27.05 3.99 13.27
N GLN A 572 25.74 4.08 13.49
CA GLN A 572 24.75 3.29 12.74
C GLN A 572 24.48 3.93 11.37
N GLN A 573 24.60 3.13 10.31
CA GLN A 573 24.39 3.60 8.94
C GLN A 573 22.91 3.78 8.64
N PRO A 574 22.54 4.82 7.84
CA PRO A 574 21.17 5.01 7.38
C PRO A 574 20.74 3.86 6.47
N ALA A 575 19.49 3.46 6.64
CA ALA A 575 18.83 2.50 5.76
C ALA A 575 17.35 2.87 5.65
N TRP A 576 16.75 2.65 4.49
CA TRP A 576 15.32 2.77 4.27
C TRP A 576 14.85 1.61 3.42
N ILE A 577 13.74 1.00 3.81
CA ILE A 577 13.19 -0.14 3.10
C ILE A 577 11.66 -0.07 3.04
N THR A 578 11.10 -0.45 1.90
CA THR A 578 9.66 -0.64 1.71
C THR A 578 9.38 -1.62 0.57
N PHE A 579 8.14 -2.07 0.44
CA PHE A 579 7.68 -2.94 -0.64
C PHE A 579 6.52 -2.31 -1.38
N ILE A 580 6.66 -2.15 -2.70
CA ILE A 580 5.59 -1.63 -3.57
C ILE A 580 5.69 -2.23 -4.98
N ASN A 581 4.56 -2.49 -5.61
CA ASN A 581 4.48 -2.94 -7.01
C ASN A 581 5.38 -4.15 -7.32
N GLN A 582 5.39 -5.13 -6.42
CA GLN A 582 6.16 -6.37 -6.51
C GLN A 582 7.68 -6.18 -6.41
N THR A 583 8.13 -5.04 -5.92
CA THR A 583 9.55 -4.78 -5.70
C THR A 583 9.82 -4.25 -4.30
N TYR A 584 10.95 -4.66 -3.76
CA TYR A 584 11.55 -4.05 -2.58
C TYR A 584 12.33 -2.82 -3.02
N GLN A 585 12.12 -1.73 -2.30
CA GLN A 585 12.86 -0.48 -2.45
C GLN A 585 13.83 -0.39 -1.27
N PHE A 586 15.11 -0.17 -1.52
CA PHE A 586 16.11 -0.03 -0.47
C PHE A 586 17.07 1.11 -0.78
N SER A 587 17.42 1.91 0.23
CA SER A 587 18.33 3.03 0.05
C SER A 587 19.23 3.24 1.28
N ASP A 588 20.46 3.68 1.05
CA ASP A 588 21.39 4.21 2.04
C ASP A 588 21.35 5.76 2.13
N GLY A 589 20.46 6.40 1.36
CA GLY A 589 20.38 7.85 1.21
C GLY A 589 21.11 8.42 -0.01
N HIS A 590 22.04 7.65 -0.59
CA HIS A 590 22.82 8.03 -1.79
C HIS A 590 22.38 7.26 -3.03
N TYR A 591 22.10 5.98 -2.87
CA TYR A 591 21.59 5.12 -3.92
C TYR A 591 20.25 4.51 -3.54
N LEU A 592 19.36 4.42 -4.52
CA LEU A 592 18.12 3.65 -4.41
C LEU A 592 18.26 2.39 -5.25
N ILE A 593 18.02 1.23 -4.64
CA ILE A 593 17.91 -0.06 -5.32
C ILE A 593 16.46 -0.53 -5.35
N GLN A 594 16.03 -0.98 -6.51
CA GLN A 594 14.79 -1.72 -6.70
C GLN A 594 15.13 -3.19 -6.96
N SER A 595 14.51 -4.11 -6.23
CA SER A 595 14.79 -5.54 -6.33
C SER A 595 13.52 -6.38 -6.32
N ASP A 596 13.53 -7.50 -7.06
CA ASP A 596 12.48 -8.54 -6.97
C ASP A 596 12.70 -9.51 -5.79
N GLY A 597 13.68 -9.21 -4.93
CA GLY A 597 14.16 -10.03 -3.81
C GLY A 597 15.33 -10.95 -4.16
N GLN A 598 15.48 -11.34 -5.44
CA GLN A 598 16.60 -12.18 -5.89
C GLN A 598 17.66 -11.37 -6.65
N LYS A 599 17.24 -10.40 -7.44
CA LYS A 599 18.13 -9.56 -8.24
C LYS A 599 17.67 -8.10 -8.23
N ALA A 600 18.62 -7.21 -8.33
CA ALA A 600 18.33 -5.80 -8.59
C ALA A 600 17.72 -5.66 -10.00
N VAL A 601 16.67 -4.85 -10.11
CA VAL A 601 15.98 -4.50 -11.37
C VAL A 601 16.13 -3.02 -11.71
N GLY A 602 16.53 -2.19 -10.74
CA GLY A 602 16.84 -0.78 -10.91
C GLY A 602 17.87 -0.30 -9.90
N VAL A 603 18.72 0.66 -10.30
CA VAL A 603 19.66 1.38 -9.45
C VAL A 603 19.62 2.84 -9.84
N PHE A 604 19.51 3.75 -8.87
CA PHE A 604 19.40 5.18 -9.09
C PHE A 604 20.33 5.93 -8.14
N ASN A 605 20.97 6.99 -8.61
CA ASN A 605 21.82 7.85 -7.80
C ASN A 605 21.02 9.05 -7.29
N LEU A 606 20.63 9.05 -6.02
CA LEU A 606 19.77 10.07 -5.41
C LEU A 606 20.46 11.44 -5.26
N ASP A 607 21.78 11.50 -5.23
CA ASP A 607 22.52 12.77 -5.17
C ASP A 607 22.37 13.56 -6.48
N GLN A 608 22.16 12.88 -7.61
CA GLN A 608 22.08 13.48 -8.94
C GLN A 608 20.67 13.41 -9.55
N ASP A 609 19.85 12.45 -9.12
CA ASP A 609 18.55 12.12 -9.71
C ASP A 609 17.49 11.90 -8.63
N LYS A 610 17.02 12.97 -8.01
CA LYS A 610 15.94 12.91 -7.01
C LYS A 610 14.57 12.52 -7.60
N LYS A 611 14.42 12.62 -8.91
CA LYS A 611 13.20 12.21 -9.62
C LYS A 611 13.18 10.72 -9.94
N VAL A 612 14.30 10.02 -9.75
CA VAL A 612 14.43 8.57 -10.02
C VAL A 612 14.06 8.23 -11.47
N GLU A 613 14.55 9.06 -12.42
CA GLU A 613 14.26 8.93 -13.85
C GLU A 613 15.32 8.11 -14.59
N HIS A 614 16.56 8.04 -14.06
CA HIS A 614 17.71 7.49 -14.76
C HIS A 614 18.20 6.20 -14.10
N ASN A 615 17.71 5.08 -14.58
CA ASN A 615 18.17 3.78 -14.12
C ASN A 615 19.60 3.49 -14.63
N ILE A 616 20.56 3.43 -13.72
CA ILE A 616 21.98 3.25 -14.00
C ILE A 616 22.47 1.81 -13.79
N ILE A 617 21.59 0.83 -13.60
CA ILE A 617 21.94 -0.56 -13.33
C ILE A 617 22.88 -1.19 -14.36
N SER A 618 22.85 -0.72 -15.61
CA SER A 618 23.76 -1.17 -16.68
C SER A 618 25.21 -0.71 -16.46
N HIS A 619 25.43 0.29 -15.61
CA HIS A 619 26.75 0.88 -15.34
C HIS A 619 27.21 0.63 -13.91
N ILE A 620 26.28 0.66 -12.94
CA ILE A 620 26.55 0.49 -11.51
C ILE A 620 25.53 -0.49 -10.94
N GLN A 621 25.97 -1.56 -10.26
CA GLN A 621 25.09 -2.60 -9.70
C GLN A 621 24.91 -2.51 -8.19
N CYS A 622 25.77 -1.79 -7.45
CA CYS A 622 25.77 -1.65 -6.00
C CYS A 622 25.58 -3.02 -5.28
N PRO A 623 26.46 -4.01 -5.49
CA PRO A 623 26.25 -5.36 -4.96
C PRO A 623 26.19 -5.42 -3.44
N ASP A 624 26.96 -4.58 -2.74
CA ASP A 624 26.96 -4.53 -1.26
C ASP A 624 25.61 -4.04 -0.73
N LEU A 625 25.02 -3.02 -1.37
CA LEU A 625 23.73 -2.50 -0.96
C LEU A 625 22.60 -3.51 -1.24
N HIS A 626 22.70 -4.24 -2.35
CA HIS A 626 21.77 -5.32 -2.68
C HIS A 626 21.88 -6.50 -1.70
N LEU A 627 23.11 -6.82 -1.24
CA LEU A 627 23.33 -7.84 -0.23
C LEU A 627 22.65 -7.46 1.10
N ILE A 628 22.80 -6.21 1.56
CA ILE A 628 22.14 -5.72 2.78
C ILE A 628 20.62 -5.85 2.65
N LEU A 629 20.04 -5.48 1.50
CA LEU A 629 18.62 -5.68 1.24
C LEU A 629 18.22 -7.17 1.36
N GLN A 630 19.01 -8.07 0.78
CA GLN A 630 18.72 -9.51 0.83
C GLN A 630 18.82 -10.08 2.26
N GLU A 631 19.78 -9.63 3.05
CA GLU A 631 19.91 -10.01 4.47
C GLU A 631 18.69 -9.52 5.27
N GLN A 632 18.27 -8.26 5.09
CA GLN A 632 17.09 -7.71 5.77
C GLN A 632 15.82 -8.45 5.35
N LEU A 633 15.66 -8.73 4.07
CA LEU A 633 14.49 -9.44 3.54
C LEU A 633 14.43 -10.89 4.08
N GLN A 634 15.55 -11.58 4.10
CA GLN A 634 15.65 -12.93 4.66
C GLN A 634 15.35 -12.93 6.16
N SER A 635 15.95 -12.02 6.92
CA SER A 635 15.71 -11.87 8.35
C SER A 635 14.23 -11.58 8.63
N TYR A 636 13.63 -10.58 7.95
CA TYR A 636 12.22 -10.23 8.09
C TYR A 636 11.29 -11.43 7.83
N THR A 637 11.47 -12.07 6.67
CA THR A 637 10.58 -13.14 6.23
C THR A 637 10.65 -14.35 7.15
N ASN A 638 11.89 -14.80 7.48
CA ASN A 638 12.07 -16.02 8.27
C ASN A 638 11.67 -15.80 9.75
N ARG A 639 11.90 -14.61 10.30
CA ARG A 639 11.43 -14.25 11.64
C ARG A 639 9.92 -14.16 11.71
N MET A 640 9.28 -13.58 10.67
CA MET A 640 7.82 -13.50 10.58
C MET A 640 7.19 -14.91 10.57
N ILE A 641 7.73 -15.84 9.77
CA ILE A 641 7.24 -17.22 9.68
C ILE A 641 7.41 -17.96 11.02
N ASN A 642 8.52 -17.75 11.70
CA ASN A 642 8.92 -18.49 12.89
C ASN A 642 8.53 -17.80 14.21
N ASN A 643 7.70 -16.73 14.15
CA ASN A 643 7.30 -15.95 15.32
C ASN A 643 8.51 -15.49 16.16
N ARG A 644 9.48 -14.78 15.57
CA ARG A 644 10.72 -14.32 16.21
C ARG A 644 10.89 -12.81 16.06
N LEU A 645 9.89 -12.04 16.51
CA LEU A 645 9.85 -10.59 16.37
C LEU A 645 10.07 -9.86 17.70
N THR A 646 10.58 -10.55 18.71
CA THR A 646 11.02 -9.95 19.99
C THR A 646 12.54 -10.13 20.19
N TYR A 647 13.13 -9.37 21.11
CA TYR A 647 14.55 -9.47 21.43
C TYR A 647 14.92 -10.87 21.96
N GLU A 648 14.14 -11.40 22.90
CA GLU A 648 14.39 -12.70 23.53
C GLU A 648 14.36 -13.83 22.49
N GLN A 649 13.38 -13.83 21.62
CA GLN A 649 13.25 -14.81 20.55
C GLN A 649 14.32 -14.66 19.48
N ALA A 650 14.81 -13.43 19.26
CA ALA A 650 15.88 -13.17 18.31
C ALA A 650 17.22 -13.71 18.80
N THR A 651 17.52 -13.59 20.10
CA THR A 651 18.77 -14.08 20.70
C THR A 651 18.87 -15.60 20.81
N ASP A 652 17.74 -16.30 20.98
CA ASP A 652 17.69 -17.76 21.00
C ASP A 652 18.16 -18.39 19.67
N SER A 653 18.13 -17.64 18.57
CA SER A 653 18.61 -18.14 17.28
C SER A 653 20.14 -18.30 17.17
N ILE A 654 20.91 -17.62 18.03
CA ILE A 654 22.37 -17.76 18.05
C ILE A 654 22.81 -19.16 18.56
N HIS A 655 21.92 -19.88 19.23
CA HIS A 655 22.15 -21.22 19.77
C HIS A 655 21.42 -22.33 18.99
N TYR A 656 20.65 -21.99 17.95
CA TYR A 656 19.95 -22.98 17.13
C TYR A 656 20.90 -23.63 16.11
N GLN A 657 21.48 -24.77 16.47
CA GLN A 657 21.97 -25.72 15.48
C GLN A 657 20.75 -26.45 14.90
N PRO A 658 20.53 -26.44 13.57
CA PRO A 658 19.47 -27.25 12.99
C PRO A 658 19.73 -28.70 13.38
N ASN A 659 18.74 -29.36 13.97
CA ASN A 659 18.73 -30.82 14.09
C ASN A 659 18.76 -31.36 12.66
N ILE A 660 19.97 -31.65 12.19
CA ILE A 660 20.20 -32.51 11.03
C ILE A 660 19.70 -33.86 11.51
N GLY A 661 18.50 -34.23 11.03
CA GLY A 661 17.88 -35.51 11.37
C GLY A 661 18.93 -36.63 11.29
N GLU A 662 19.06 -37.35 12.39
CA GLU A 662 19.75 -38.60 12.40
C GLU A 662 19.15 -39.45 11.27
N SER A 663 19.93 -39.69 10.25
CA SER A 663 19.64 -40.71 9.23
C SER A 663 19.39 -41.99 9.99
N GLU A 664 18.18 -42.56 9.91
CA GLU A 664 17.90 -43.92 10.34
C GLU A 664 18.94 -44.82 9.64
N GLU A 665 19.87 -45.31 10.41
CA GLU A 665 20.72 -46.41 9.99
C GLU A 665 19.79 -47.63 9.78
N GLU A 666 19.60 -48.03 8.52
CA GLU A 666 19.00 -49.29 8.17
C GLU A 666 19.83 -50.43 8.80
N GLU A 667 19.24 -51.11 9.79
CA GLU A 667 19.78 -52.38 10.27
C GLU A 667 19.89 -53.39 9.10
N PRO A 668 21.03 -54.08 8.91
CA PRO A 668 21.15 -55.09 7.89
C PRO A 668 20.27 -56.28 8.24
N ALA A 669 19.46 -56.73 7.27
CA ALA A 669 18.62 -57.91 7.38
C ALA A 669 19.44 -59.16 7.75
N PRO A 670 18.94 -60.05 8.60
CA PRO A 670 19.66 -61.30 8.94
C PRO A 670 19.71 -62.23 7.73
N THR A 671 20.92 -62.65 7.40
CA THR A 671 21.19 -63.74 6.45
C THR A 671 20.83 -65.06 7.08
N ASP A 672 19.89 -65.82 6.47
CA ASP A 672 19.81 -67.29 6.46
C ASP A 672 20.25 -67.82 5.10
#